data_dae09781c0bf92f91ce867e5a0a1cb95
#
_entry.id   dae09781c0bf92f91ce867e5a0a1cb95
#
_cell.length_a   1.000
_cell.length_b   1.000
_cell.length_c   1.000
_cell.angle_alpha   90.00
_cell.angle_beta   90.00
_cell.angle_gamma   90.00
#
_symmetry.space_group_name_H-M   'P 1'
#
loop_
_entity.id
_entity.type
_entity.pdbx_description
1 polymer ?
#
loop_
_entity_poly.entity_id
_entity_poly.type
_entity_poly.pdbx_seq_one_letter_code
_entity_poly.pdbx_strand_id
1 'polypeptide(L)'
;MGIMLFFAAIVLLSLFWRGIEMLTDWWWFQEVGYENVFWITFLTQMKVAALFGLAFFVIFYGNVFLANRLSSRGYWVDKDELIHTPPWELGNQSLSAIILLASVLFSLFVALRGSAHWEDYLQFFNATPFQISDPLFSRDIGFYVFQIPFLKTLYRWAMIILAISAVASGLLYFLRRSFQFIPPKELRVAPAARTHLSILIACLFFVGAGGAWLELNEILFAKRGVVFGPGYTEVTTQLWVLKVLIVVTGLCGLSFLVFIFRRDWRVPAAAFAAFLIVSVVGTGIYPALIQKLQVVPNEIVLEKPFLERNIKYTRIAYGLKDVEDREFPAEENLTQADLRRNDLTIKNIRLWDHAPLLTTYGQLQEIRTYYKFVDVDNDRYTVNGEFRQVMLSARELSYPAHPARTWVNEHLNYTHGYGAVLGPVNRITREGLPEFFIKDIPPVSTIDIKITRPEIYFGEISNDYTFVRTKRPEFNYPVGEKNVYSQYEGKGGVPLSFFRKVVYALRFGSLTILLSDDITPGSRVMYYRKISERVSRIAPFIRLDSDAYLVISPEGRLLWFLDGYTTTDRFPYSEPFRNMGNYMRNSVKAVVDAYDGTVELYLSDPTDPIIQTFAKIFPGTFKALEQMPAGLLRHIRYPPGFLSIQAKMLATYHMEDPQVFYNKEDLWSIPRKSGTGGEREMEPYYTIMKLPDEKKEEFVLLLPFTPSKKDNMSAWLAARCDAPHYGKVVVYRFPKQKLVYGPRQIDARIDQEAEISKQLSLWNQRGSQAIRGNLLAIPIEKSILYVQPLYLAAEKGQLPELKRVIVVFFPGHGRKPGACPPAGVWRRADPRKGSAESGWRSGSGAGSNGAADGRRSLGPLPQGPGIPKTGQLDRLRRRAEETGRHPEKPGKETLTTFTTEGTEMKNFGKIQKPNCQIGDTIFCLYFYRFILPASVFSVPSVVRKPL
;
A
#
# COMPACT_ATOMS: atom_id res chain seq x y z
N MET A 1 -34.60 -36.50 -1.77
CA MET A 1 -35.46 -35.30 -1.88
C MET A 1 -35.15 -34.27 -0.78
N GLY A 2 -35.10 -34.63 0.50
CA GLY A 2 -34.83 -33.68 1.61
C GLY A 2 -33.48 -32.95 1.52
N ILE A 3 -32.38 -33.64 1.20
CA ILE A 3 -31.06 -33.06 1.05
C ILE A 3 -31.03 -32.05 -0.12
N MET A 4 -31.68 -32.34 -1.23
CA MET A 4 -31.76 -31.42 -2.37
C MET A 4 -32.56 -30.17 -2.04
N LEU A 5 -33.67 -30.30 -1.31
CA LEU A 5 -34.47 -29.17 -0.83
C LEU A 5 -33.65 -28.30 0.16
N PHE A 6 -32.85 -28.91 1.03
CA PHE A 6 -31.97 -28.20 1.95
C PHE A 6 -30.90 -27.38 1.20
N PHE A 7 -30.19 -27.97 0.23
CA PHE A 7 -29.24 -27.24 -0.59
C PHE A 7 -29.90 -26.13 -1.44
N ALA A 8 -31.07 -26.40 -2.02
CA ALA A 8 -31.81 -25.39 -2.75
C ALA A 8 -32.23 -24.22 -1.84
N ALA A 9 -32.67 -24.50 -0.61
CA ALA A 9 -32.99 -23.44 0.37
C ALA A 9 -31.76 -22.59 0.74
N ILE A 10 -30.59 -23.21 0.93
CA ILE A 10 -29.33 -22.45 1.20
C ILE A 10 -28.98 -21.57 0.01
N VAL A 11 -29.07 -22.07 -1.21
CA VAL A 11 -28.78 -21.28 -2.42
C VAL A 11 -29.78 -20.14 -2.56
N LEU A 12 -31.09 -20.37 -2.36
CA LEU A 12 -32.09 -19.31 -2.40
C LEU A 12 -31.88 -18.24 -1.31
N LEU A 13 -31.52 -18.65 -0.09
CA LEU A 13 -31.19 -17.72 0.99
C LEU A 13 -29.95 -16.89 0.66
N SER A 14 -28.93 -17.52 0.11
CA SER A 14 -27.72 -16.82 -0.34
C SER A 14 -28.02 -15.81 -1.46
N LEU A 15 -28.83 -16.19 -2.43
CA LEU A 15 -29.27 -15.31 -3.51
C LEU A 15 -30.14 -14.15 -2.99
N PHE A 16 -30.99 -14.41 -2.00
CA PHE A 16 -31.79 -13.36 -1.35
C PHE A 16 -30.91 -12.31 -0.66
N TRP A 17 -29.92 -12.74 0.13
CA TRP A 17 -28.98 -11.82 0.79
C TRP A 17 -28.15 -11.03 -0.22
N ARG A 18 -27.66 -11.68 -1.27
CA ARG A 18 -26.97 -11.02 -2.37
C ARG A 18 -27.86 -9.99 -3.08
N GLY A 19 -29.15 -10.31 -3.26
CA GLY A 19 -30.14 -9.40 -3.83
C GLY A 19 -30.34 -8.14 -2.98
N ILE A 20 -30.39 -8.29 -1.64
CA ILE A 20 -30.46 -7.14 -0.71
C ILE A 20 -29.20 -6.26 -0.82
N GLU A 21 -28.01 -6.87 -0.83
CA GLU A 21 -26.76 -6.14 -0.99
C GLU A 21 -26.73 -5.37 -2.32
N MET A 22 -27.03 -6.04 -3.41
CA MET A 22 -27.04 -5.44 -4.74
C MET A 22 -28.04 -4.27 -4.84
N LEU A 23 -29.24 -4.43 -4.27
CA LEU A 23 -30.27 -3.41 -4.29
C LEU A 23 -29.87 -2.17 -3.48
N THR A 24 -29.29 -2.37 -2.32
CA THR A 24 -28.79 -1.25 -1.49
C THR A 24 -27.58 -0.58 -2.12
N ASP A 25 -26.65 -1.34 -2.69
CA ASP A 25 -25.50 -0.77 -3.41
C ASP A 25 -25.96 0.02 -4.64
N TRP A 26 -26.97 -0.46 -5.40
CA TRP A 26 -27.52 0.32 -6.50
C TRP A 26 -28.09 1.67 -6.04
N TRP A 27 -28.88 1.70 -4.95
CA TRP A 27 -29.39 2.97 -4.38
C TRP A 27 -28.27 3.90 -3.94
N TRP A 28 -27.18 3.34 -3.43
CA TRP A 28 -26.02 4.12 -3.06
C TRP A 28 -25.29 4.70 -4.28
N PHE A 29 -25.11 3.91 -5.34
CA PHE A 29 -24.52 4.40 -6.58
C PHE A 29 -25.38 5.49 -7.23
N GLN A 30 -26.71 5.45 -7.07
CA GLN A 30 -27.60 6.55 -7.45
C GLN A 30 -27.35 7.80 -6.61
N GLU A 31 -27.20 7.62 -5.31
CA GLU A 31 -26.93 8.74 -4.37
C GLU A 31 -25.63 9.47 -4.72
N VAL A 32 -24.55 8.73 -5.03
CA VAL A 32 -23.24 9.33 -5.34
C VAL A 32 -23.10 9.77 -6.80
N GLY A 33 -24.09 9.46 -7.68
CA GLY A 33 -24.09 9.86 -9.10
C GLY A 33 -23.23 8.98 -10.01
N TYR A 34 -22.89 7.73 -9.59
CA TYR A 34 -22.05 6.80 -10.34
C TYR A 34 -22.80 5.55 -10.79
N GLU A 35 -24.06 5.67 -11.18
CA GLU A 35 -24.89 4.53 -11.66
C GLU A 35 -24.26 3.78 -12.82
N ASN A 36 -23.55 4.47 -13.71
CA ASN A 36 -22.85 3.86 -14.84
C ASN A 36 -21.85 2.82 -14.38
N VAL A 37 -21.08 3.09 -13.31
CA VAL A 37 -20.08 2.17 -12.78
C VAL A 37 -20.77 0.91 -12.27
N PHE A 38 -21.86 1.05 -11.53
CA PHE A 38 -22.65 -0.07 -11.03
C PHE A 38 -23.17 -0.95 -12.18
N TRP A 39 -23.84 -0.35 -13.17
CA TRP A 39 -24.46 -1.13 -14.26
C TRP A 39 -23.42 -1.77 -15.18
N ILE A 40 -22.35 -1.07 -15.54
CA ILE A 40 -21.28 -1.64 -16.37
C ILE A 40 -20.65 -2.84 -15.63
N THR A 41 -20.32 -2.68 -14.34
CA THR A 41 -19.75 -3.77 -13.53
C THR A 41 -20.72 -4.94 -13.42
N PHE A 42 -21.96 -4.71 -13.03
CA PHE A 42 -22.97 -5.74 -12.82
C PHE A 42 -23.30 -6.50 -14.11
N LEU A 43 -23.59 -5.77 -15.19
CA LEU A 43 -23.90 -6.40 -16.49
C LEU A 43 -22.72 -7.18 -17.05
N THR A 44 -21.51 -6.69 -16.84
CA THR A 44 -20.30 -7.41 -17.28
C THR A 44 -20.08 -8.66 -16.44
N GLN A 45 -20.27 -8.60 -15.13
CA GLN A 45 -20.23 -9.79 -14.26
C GLN A 45 -21.25 -10.84 -14.74
N MET A 46 -22.46 -10.42 -15.07
CA MET A 46 -23.50 -11.33 -15.61
C MET A 46 -23.11 -11.91 -16.97
N LYS A 47 -22.57 -11.09 -17.88
CA LYS A 47 -22.10 -11.56 -19.20
C LYS A 47 -20.98 -12.58 -19.07
N VAL A 48 -19.97 -12.28 -18.23
CA VAL A 48 -18.83 -13.18 -18.01
C VAL A 48 -19.28 -14.46 -17.30
N ALA A 49 -20.16 -14.38 -16.30
CA ALA A 49 -20.78 -15.54 -15.65
C ALA A 49 -21.51 -16.44 -16.66
N ALA A 50 -22.34 -15.84 -17.51
CA ALA A 50 -23.08 -16.59 -18.54
C ALA A 50 -22.12 -17.23 -19.55
N LEU A 51 -21.09 -16.51 -20.01
CA LEU A 51 -20.09 -17.03 -20.95
C LEU A 51 -19.39 -18.28 -20.38
N PHE A 52 -18.82 -18.17 -19.19
CA PHE A 52 -18.10 -19.29 -18.58
C PHE A 52 -19.02 -20.43 -18.15
N GLY A 53 -20.19 -20.13 -17.58
CA GLY A 53 -21.18 -21.13 -17.18
C GLY A 53 -21.77 -21.91 -18.36
N LEU A 54 -22.16 -21.22 -19.44
CA LEU A 54 -22.70 -21.85 -20.64
C LEU A 54 -21.63 -22.68 -21.36
N ALA A 55 -20.41 -22.13 -21.51
CA ALA A 55 -19.30 -22.87 -22.11
C ALA A 55 -18.99 -24.14 -21.33
N PHE A 56 -18.96 -24.08 -20.00
CA PHE A 56 -18.78 -25.25 -19.16
C PHE A 56 -19.93 -26.26 -19.36
N PHE A 57 -21.18 -25.81 -19.29
CA PHE A 57 -22.35 -26.68 -19.46
C PHE A 57 -22.31 -27.40 -20.80
N VAL A 58 -22.10 -26.66 -21.89
CA VAL A 58 -22.10 -27.27 -23.24
C VAL A 58 -20.99 -28.30 -23.41
N ILE A 59 -19.76 -27.95 -22.98
CA ILE A 59 -18.60 -28.84 -23.14
C ILE A 59 -18.71 -30.03 -22.18
N PHE A 60 -18.94 -29.81 -20.90
CA PHE A 60 -18.97 -30.85 -19.87
C PHE A 60 -20.18 -31.81 -20.06
N TYR A 61 -21.39 -31.23 -20.10
CA TYR A 61 -22.60 -32.02 -20.29
C TYR A 61 -22.58 -32.78 -21.63
N GLY A 62 -22.13 -32.09 -22.73
CA GLY A 62 -22.02 -32.72 -24.05
C GLY A 62 -21.10 -33.94 -24.04
N ASN A 63 -19.91 -33.84 -23.41
CA ASN A 63 -18.97 -34.95 -23.32
C ASN A 63 -19.48 -36.08 -22.43
N VAL A 64 -20.05 -35.80 -21.26
CA VAL A 64 -20.56 -36.81 -20.33
C VAL A 64 -21.83 -37.48 -20.91
N PHE A 65 -22.70 -36.71 -21.55
CA PHE A 65 -23.87 -37.24 -22.28
C PHE A 65 -23.43 -38.13 -23.44
N LEU A 66 -22.45 -37.72 -24.24
CA LEU A 66 -21.89 -38.52 -25.33
C LEU A 66 -21.28 -39.83 -24.78
N ALA A 67 -20.52 -39.75 -23.69
CA ALA A 67 -19.95 -40.93 -23.03
C ALA A 67 -21.04 -41.87 -22.53
N ASN A 68 -22.12 -41.36 -21.94
CA ASN A 68 -23.26 -42.16 -21.51
C ASN A 68 -23.95 -42.86 -22.69
N ARG A 69 -24.18 -42.15 -23.81
CA ARG A 69 -24.82 -42.68 -25.01
C ARG A 69 -23.94 -43.72 -25.72
N LEU A 70 -22.63 -43.50 -25.78
CA LEU A 70 -21.69 -44.44 -26.43
C LEU A 70 -21.42 -45.67 -25.57
N SER A 71 -21.46 -45.58 -24.24
CA SER A 71 -21.28 -46.71 -23.33
C SER A 71 -22.51 -47.60 -23.21
N SER A 72 -23.73 -47.08 -23.49
CA SER A 72 -24.99 -47.86 -23.44
C SER A 72 -25.17 -48.84 -24.63
N ARG A 73 -24.36 -48.74 -25.68
CA ARG A 73 -24.34 -49.68 -26.81
C ARG A 73 -23.47 -50.85 -26.42
N GLY A 74 -24.02 -51.83 -25.67
CA GLY A 74 -23.28 -52.94 -25.09
C GLY A 74 -22.27 -53.62 -26.05
N TYR A 75 -21.00 -53.31 -25.83
CA TYR A 75 -19.89 -54.05 -26.40
C TYR A 75 -19.44 -55.02 -25.32
N TRP A 76 -19.42 -56.33 -25.67
CA TRP A 76 -18.92 -57.44 -24.88
C TRP A 76 -19.89 -57.99 -23.81
N VAL A 77 -20.69 -58.90 -24.14
CA VAL A 77 -21.29 -59.88 -23.23
C VAL A 77 -20.69 -61.26 -23.61
N ASP A 78 -19.60 -61.65 -22.97
CA ASP A 78 -19.25 -63.07 -22.87
C ASP A 78 -19.98 -63.63 -21.65
N LYS A 79 -20.74 -64.72 -21.87
CA LYS A 79 -21.71 -65.29 -20.92
C LYS A 79 -21.07 -66.14 -19.81
N ASP A 80 -19.72 -66.29 -19.78
CA ASP A 80 -19.13 -67.41 -19.05
C ASP A 80 -18.19 -67.03 -17.86
N GLU A 81 -18.08 -65.78 -17.46
CA GLU A 81 -17.37 -65.44 -16.21
C GLU A 81 -18.19 -64.54 -15.32
N LEU A 82 -18.92 -65.15 -14.35
CA LEU A 82 -19.65 -64.47 -13.27
C LEU A 82 -18.69 -63.93 -12.20
N ILE A 83 -18.14 -62.76 -12.38
CA ILE A 83 -17.66 -61.96 -11.26
C ILE A 83 -18.84 -61.12 -10.77
N HIS A 84 -19.42 -61.50 -9.64
CA HIS A 84 -20.49 -60.77 -8.95
C HIS A 84 -19.99 -59.44 -8.40
N THR A 85 -20.12 -58.37 -9.17
CA THR A 85 -20.11 -57.03 -8.58
C THR A 85 -21.57 -56.63 -8.26
N PRO A 86 -21.82 -56.00 -7.07
CA PRO A 86 -23.19 -55.65 -6.70
C PRO A 86 -23.86 -54.74 -7.75
N PRO A 87 -25.15 -54.93 -8.02
CA PRO A 87 -25.86 -54.18 -9.04
C PRO A 87 -26.20 -52.78 -8.55
N TRP A 88 -25.29 -51.84 -8.78
CA TRP A 88 -25.67 -50.43 -8.80
C TRP A 88 -26.26 -50.10 -10.20
N GLU A 89 -27.34 -50.77 -10.56
CA GLU A 89 -28.11 -50.47 -11.78
C GLU A 89 -29.01 -49.27 -11.52
N LEU A 90 -28.43 -48.10 -11.51
CA LEU A 90 -29.20 -46.87 -11.76
C LEU A 90 -29.79 -47.00 -13.18
N GLY A 91 -31.09 -47.01 -13.31
CA GLY A 91 -31.76 -47.01 -14.62
C GLY A 91 -31.22 -45.86 -15.49
N ASN A 92 -31.14 -46.08 -16.80
CA ASN A 92 -30.57 -45.10 -17.74
C ASN A 92 -31.20 -43.69 -17.63
N GLN A 93 -32.48 -43.61 -17.28
CA GLN A 93 -33.18 -42.33 -17.07
C GLN A 93 -32.73 -41.62 -15.81
N SER A 94 -32.59 -42.35 -14.69
CA SER A 94 -32.10 -41.76 -13.41
C SER A 94 -30.68 -41.26 -13.52
N LEU A 95 -29.79 -42.01 -14.19
CA LEU A 95 -28.41 -41.60 -14.41
C LEU A 95 -28.31 -40.34 -15.30
N SER A 96 -29.09 -40.27 -16.38
CA SER A 96 -29.14 -39.09 -17.25
C SER A 96 -29.65 -37.85 -16.51
N ALA A 97 -30.63 -37.99 -15.63
CA ALA A 97 -31.13 -36.91 -14.78
C ALA A 97 -30.07 -36.43 -13.77
N ILE A 98 -29.33 -37.38 -13.16
CA ILE A 98 -28.20 -37.04 -12.24
C ILE A 98 -27.08 -36.29 -12.99
N ILE A 99 -26.70 -36.77 -14.19
CA ILE A 99 -25.71 -36.13 -15.05
C ILE A 99 -26.14 -34.69 -15.38
N LEU A 100 -27.39 -34.50 -15.81
CA LEU A 100 -27.92 -33.17 -16.12
C LEU A 100 -27.86 -32.25 -14.89
N LEU A 101 -28.40 -32.71 -13.75
CA LEU A 101 -28.40 -31.92 -12.52
C LEU A 101 -27.01 -31.55 -12.05
N ALA A 102 -26.09 -32.53 -12.02
CA ALA A 102 -24.69 -32.28 -11.66
C ALA A 102 -24.05 -31.27 -12.61
N SER A 103 -24.29 -31.39 -13.92
CA SER A 103 -23.78 -30.47 -14.93
C SER A 103 -24.28 -29.04 -14.72
N VAL A 104 -25.57 -28.86 -14.39
CA VAL A 104 -26.17 -27.55 -14.08
C VAL A 104 -25.55 -26.96 -12.80
N LEU A 105 -25.42 -27.76 -11.74
CA LEU A 105 -24.83 -27.29 -10.47
C LEU A 105 -23.36 -26.87 -10.65
N PHE A 106 -22.56 -27.68 -11.34
CA PHE A 106 -21.17 -27.34 -11.65
C PHE A 106 -21.09 -26.11 -12.56
N SER A 107 -21.96 -25.98 -13.54
CA SER A 107 -22.06 -24.84 -14.43
C SER A 107 -22.34 -23.53 -13.66
N LEU A 108 -23.28 -23.61 -12.71
CA LEU A 108 -23.60 -22.47 -11.85
C LEU A 108 -22.39 -22.07 -10.97
N PHE A 109 -21.69 -23.06 -10.41
CA PHE A 109 -20.46 -22.79 -9.62
C PHE A 109 -19.38 -22.13 -10.48
N VAL A 110 -19.17 -22.63 -11.71
CA VAL A 110 -18.23 -22.07 -12.68
C VAL A 110 -18.62 -20.64 -13.09
N ALA A 111 -19.92 -20.40 -13.33
CA ALA A 111 -20.45 -19.08 -13.64
C ALA A 111 -20.14 -18.06 -12.53
N LEU A 112 -20.40 -18.44 -11.27
CA LEU A 112 -20.11 -17.59 -10.10
C LEU A 112 -18.61 -17.29 -9.94
N ARG A 113 -17.73 -18.26 -10.21
CA ARG A 113 -16.28 -18.04 -10.19
C ARG A 113 -15.80 -17.24 -11.39
N GLY A 114 -16.38 -17.47 -12.55
CA GLY A 114 -16.06 -16.75 -13.78
C GLY A 114 -16.38 -15.26 -13.69
N SER A 115 -17.48 -14.89 -13.01
CA SER A 115 -17.88 -13.49 -12.85
C SER A 115 -16.79 -12.60 -12.19
N ALA A 116 -15.90 -13.19 -11.38
CA ALA A 116 -14.81 -12.45 -10.73
C ALA A 116 -13.77 -11.86 -11.73
N HIS A 117 -13.74 -12.38 -12.97
CA HIS A 117 -12.83 -11.92 -14.03
C HIS A 117 -13.44 -10.84 -14.95
N TRP A 118 -14.43 -10.10 -14.44
CA TRP A 118 -15.10 -9.03 -15.19
C TRP A 118 -14.17 -7.90 -15.60
N GLU A 119 -13.21 -7.58 -14.74
CA GLU A 119 -12.23 -6.52 -14.97
C GLU A 119 -11.24 -6.91 -16.06
N ASP A 120 -10.64 -8.12 -16.00
CA ASP A 120 -9.76 -8.64 -17.05
C ASP A 120 -10.47 -8.64 -18.42
N TYR A 121 -11.78 -8.99 -18.44
CA TYR A 121 -12.60 -8.97 -19.64
C TYR A 121 -12.75 -7.56 -20.22
N LEU A 122 -13.08 -6.57 -19.38
CA LEU A 122 -13.25 -5.18 -19.85
C LEU A 122 -11.92 -4.56 -20.31
N GLN A 123 -10.83 -4.80 -19.58
CA GLN A 123 -9.51 -4.34 -19.95
C GLN A 123 -9.05 -4.93 -21.29
N PHE A 124 -9.34 -6.20 -21.55
CA PHE A 124 -8.99 -6.86 -22.82
C PHE A 124 -9.59 -6.14 -24.03
N PHE A 125 -10.87 -5.76 -23.96
CA PHE A 125 -11.59 -5.13 -25.09
C PHE A 125 -11.40 -3.61 -25.19
N ASN A 126 -10.98 -2.93 -24.10
CA ASN A 126 -10.82 -1.47 -24.07
C ASN A 126 -9.36 -1.03 -23.91
N ALA A 127 -8.42 -1.94 -24.12
CA ALA A 127 -6.99 -1.71 -23.92
C ALA A 127 -6.49 -0.44 -24.63
N THR A 128 -5.74 0.39 -23.89
CA THR A 128 -5.02 1.54 -24.44
C THR A 128 -3.56 1.19 -24.60
N PRO A 129 -2.93 1.40 -25.78
CA PRO A 129 -1.52 1.08 -25.98
C PRO A 129 -0.63 2.01 -25.14
N PHE A 130 0.45 1.45 -24.59
CA PHE A 130 1.48 2.21 -23.90
C PHE A 130 2.39 3.00 -24.84
N GLN A 131 2.32 2.72 -26.15
CA GLN A 131 3.20 3.31 -27.16
C GLN A 131 4.70 3.01 -26.90
N ILE A 132 4.96 2.00 -26.11
CA ILE A 132 6.29 1.48 -25.76
C ILE A 132 6.27 -0.01 -26.05
N SER A 133 7.21 -0.45 -26.90
CA SER A 133 7.34 -1.87 -27.26
C SER A 133 8.37 -2.57 -26.38
N ASP A 134 8.14 -3.84 -26.07
CA ASP A 134 9.14 -4.67 -25.41
C ASP A 134 10.30 -4.99 -26.37
N PRO A 135 11.54 -5.12 -25.88
CA PRO A 135 12.72 -5.29 -26.71
C PRO A 135 12.94 -6.74 -27.21
N LEU A 136 12.12 -7.71 -26.79
CA LEU A 136 12.28 -9.11 -27.14
C LEU A 136 11.31 -9.56 -28.24
N PHE A 137 10.05 -9.19 -28.15
CA PHE A 137 8.99 -9.58 -29.08
C PHE A 137 8.46 -8.40 -29.89
N SER A 138 8.92 -7.17 -29.61
CA SER A 138 8.50 -5.92 -30.29
C SER A 138 6.98 -5.67 -30.17
N ARG A 139 6.35 -6.12 -29.07
CA ARG A 139 4.93 -5.92 -28.77
C ARG A 139 4.76 -4.73 -27.84
N ASP A 140 3.65 -4.01 -28.02
CA ASP A 140 3.27 -2.96 -27.08
C ASP A 140 3.07 -3.53 -25.67
N ILE A 141 3.50 -2.79 -24.64
CA ILE A 141 3.39 -3.19 -23.23
C ILE A 141 1.94 -3.45 -22.83
N GLY A 142 0.97 -2.74 -23.43
CA GLY A 142 -0.47 -2.95 -23.20
C GLY A 142 -0.94 -4.37 -23.48
N PHE A 143 -0.26 -5.11 -24.37
CA PHE A 143 -0.55 -6.53 -24.58
C PHE A 143 -0.31 -7.36 -23.32
N TYR A 144 0.78 -7.10 -22.60
CA TYR A 144 1.12 -7.82 -21.36
C TYR A 144 0.24 -7.40 -20.19
N VAL A 145 -0.09 -6.11 -20.10
CA VAL A 145 -0.88 -5.53 -19.01
C VAL A 145 -2.35 -5.92 -19.13
N PHE A 146 -2.96 -5.76 -20.31
CA PHE A 146 -4.42 -5.86 -20.48
C PHE A 146 -4.88 -7.18 -21.14
N GLN A 147 -4.08 -7.76 -22.04
CA GLN A 147 -4.54 -8.90 -22.84
C GLN A 147 -4.09 -10.25 -22.27
N ILE A 148 -2.85 -10.39 -21.84
CA ILE A 148 -2.32 -11.65 -21.29
C ILE A 148 -3.12 -12.15 -20.07
N PRO A 149 -3.55 -11.30 -19.09
CA PRO A 149 -4.33 -11.79 -17.96
C PRO A 149 -5.61 -12.51 -18.36
N PHE A 150 -6.39 -11.94 -19.27
CA PHE A 150 -7.62 -12.55 -19.77
C PHE A 150 -7.35 -13.81 -20.59
N LEU A 151 -6.35 -13.81 -21.47
CA LEU A 151 -5.96 -15.01 -22.23
C LEU A 151 -5.52 -16.17 -21.32
N LYS A 152 -4.80 -15.87 -20.22
CA LYS A 152 -4.46 -16.86 -19.20
C LYS A 152 -5.68 -17.40 -18.48
N THR A 153 -6.63 -16.55 -18.19
CA THR A 153 -7.92 -16.96 -17.59
C THR A 153 -8.66 -17.91 -18.54
N LEU A 154 -8.79 -17.57 -19.83
CA LEU A 154 -9.40 -18.46 -20.81
C LEU A 154 -8.66 -19.81 -20.93
N TYR A 155 -7.35 -19.79 -20.99
CA TYR A 155 -6.50 -20.99 -21.02
C TYR A 155 -6.75 -21.89 -19.81
N ARG A 156 -6.70 -21.33 -18.59
CA ARG A 156 -6.94 -22.08 -17.35
C ARG A 156 -8.31 -22.72 -17.32
N TRP A 157 -9.35 -21.97 -17.70
CA TRP A 157 -10.72 -22.48 -17.78
C TRP A 157 -10.87 -23.57 -18.82
N ALA A 158 -10.28 -23.40 -20.01
CA ALA A 158 -10.30 -24.43 -21.07
C ALA A 158 -9.64 -25.73 -20.60
N MET A 159 -8.48 -25.65 -19.95
CA MET A 159 -7.78 -26.80 -19.38
C MET A 159 -8.62 -27.50 -18.31
N ILE A 160 -9.21 -26.75 -17.38
CA ILE A 160 -10.04 -27.30 -16.29
C ILE A 160 -11.28 -28.00 -16.87
N ILE A 161 -11.99 -27.34 -17.78
CA ILE A 161 -13.22 -27.91 -18.38
C ILE A 161 -12.91 -29.21 -19.12
N LEU A 162 -11.86 -29.23 -19.95
CA LEU A 162 -11.45 -30.42 -20.71
C LEU A 162 -10.97 -31.55 -19.79
N ALA A 163 -10.15 -31.22 -18.77
CA ALA A 163 -9.65 -32.21 -17.81
C ALA A 163 -10.80 -32.86 -17.01
N ILE A 164 -11.72 -32.05 -16.46
CA ILE A 164 -12.87 -32.55 -15.72
C ILE A 164 -13.77 -33.37 -16.66
N SER A 165 -13.98 -32.94 -17.91
CA SER A 165 -14.77 -33.70 -18.90
C SER A 165 -14.12 -35.04 -19.25
N ALA A 166 -12.79 -35.08 -19.41
CA ALA A 166 -12.03 -36.29 -19.68
C ALA A 166 -12.09 -37.28 -18.50
N VAL A 167 -11.93 -36.80 -17.27
CA VAL A 167 -12.02 -37.61 -16.05
C VAL A 167 -13.44 -38.13 -15.85
N ALA A 168 -14.46 -37.29 -15.95
CA ALA A 168 -15.86 -37.68 -15.78
C ALA A 168 -16.29 -38.69 -16.85
N SER A 169 -15.92 -38.46 -18.12
CA SER A 169 -16.19 -39.40 -19.22
C SER A 169 -15.43 -40.72 -19.03
N GLY A 170 -14.16 -40.66 -18.62
CA GLY A 170 -13.36 -41.85 -18.32
C GLY A 170 -13.93 -42.67 -17.17
N LEU A 171 -14.35 -42.00 -16.07
CA LEU A 171 -15.04 -42.66 -14.96
C LEU A 171 -16.37 -43.35 -15.41
N LEU A 172 -17.16 -42.67 -16.24
CA LEU A 172 -18.41 -43.22 -16.75
C LEU A 172 -18.15 -44.44 -17.64
N TYR A 173 -17.15 -44.41 -18.52
CA TYR A 173 -16.72 -45.56 -19.31
C TYR A 173 -16.20 -46.70 -18.42
N PHE A 174 -15.49 -46.40 -17.34
CA PHE A 174 -15.03 -47.40 -16.38
C PHE A 174 -16.22 -48.03 -15.65
N LEU A 175 -17.14 -47.27 -15.11
CA LEU A 175 -18.35 -47.77 -14.43
C LEU A 175 -19.24 -48.59 -15.37
N ARG A 176 -19.24 -48.27 -16.67
CA ARG A 176 -20.02 -49.00 -17.70
C ARG A 176 -19.21 -50.15 -18.34
N ARG A 177 -18.12 -50.62 -17.72
CA ARG A 177 -17.29 -51.75 -18.17
C ARG A 177 -16.76 -51.64 -19.62
N SER A 178 -16.52 -50.38 -20.09
CA SER A 178 -15.88 -50.11 -21.38
C SER A 178 -14.37 -50.43 -21.35
N PHE A 179 -13.80 -50.67 -20.18
CA PHE A 179 -12.41 -51.14 -19.94
C PHE A 179 -12.48 -52.55 -19.37
N GLN A 180 -11.79 -53.49 -20.06
CA GLN A 180 -11.69 -54.88 -19.63
C GLN A 180 -10.23 -55.24 -19.44
N PHE A 181 -9.89 -55.82 -18.26
CA PHE A 181 -8.58 -56.34 -17.97
C PHE A 181 -8.60 -57.86 -18.18
N ILE A 182 -7.91 -58.32 -19.20
CA ILE A 182 -7.79 -59.78 -19.51
C ILE A 182 -6.39 -60.24 -19.04
N PRO A 183 -6.33 -61.13 -18.01
CA PRO A 183 -5.03 -61.72 -17.63
C PRO A 183 -4.36 -62.48 -18.80
N PRO A 184 -3.03 -62.40 -19.04
CA PRO A 184 -2.05 -61.94 -18.09
C PRO A 184 -1.66 -60.47 -18.22
N LYS A 185 -2.01 -59.66 -19.23
CA LYS A 185 -1.61 -58.24 -19.33
C LYS A 185 -2.32 -57.43 -20.46
N GLU A 186 -3.46 -57.87 -20.98
CA GLU A 186 -4.15 -57.12 -22.05
C GLU A 186 -5.25 -56.22 -21.48
N LEU A 187 -5.07 -54.88 -21.65
CA LEU A 187 -6.15 -53.92 -21.44
C LEU A 187 -6.91 -53.70 -22.75
N ARG A 188 -8.19 -54.20 -22.82
CA ARG A 188 -9.05 -53.90 -23.94
C ARG A 188 -9.95 -52.73 -23.65
N VAL A 189 -9.91 -51.71 -24.51
CA VAL A 189 -10.72 -50.49 -24.42
C VAL A 189 -11.74 -50.46 -25.57
N ALA A 190 -13.00 -50.26 -25.26
CA ALA A 190 -14.06 -50.14 -26.26
C ALA A 190 -13.70 -49.06 -27.31
N PRO A 191 -13.89 -49.35 -28.64
CA PRO A 191 -13.48 -48.39 -29.68
C PRO A 191 -14.05 -46.98 -29.51
N ALA A 192 -15.30 -46.88 -29.09
CA ALA A 192 -15.96 -45.57 -28.84
C ALA A 192 -15.29 -44.81 -27.66
N ALA A 193 -15.02 -45.52 -26.56
CA ALA A 193 -14.34 -44.91 -25.38
C ALA A 193 -12.93 -44.47 -25.76
N ARG A 194 -12.14 -45.28 -26.49
CA ARG A 194 -10.82 -44.94 -26.96
C ARG A 194 -10.83 -43.70 -27.83
N THR A 195 -11.72 -43.63 -28.83
CA THR A 195 -11.81 -42.47 -29.75
C THR A 195 -12.18 -41.23 -29.00
N HIS A 196 -13.22 -41.27 -28.13
CA HIS A 196 -13.66 -40.08 -27.39
C HIS A 196 -12.60 -39.58 -26.42
N LEU A 197 -12.00 -40.45 -25.60
CA LEU A 197 -10.94 -40.05 -24.67
C LEU A 197 -9.67 -39.58 -25.40
N SER A 198 -9.32 -40.18 -26.52
CA SER A 198 -8.19 -39.72 -27.34
C SER A 198 -8.40 -38.32 -27.89
N ILE A 199 -9.63 -38.00 -28.33
CA ILE A 199 -9.97 -36.63 -28.77
C ILE A 199 -9.85 -35.64 -27.61
N LEU A 200 -10.42 -35.98 -26.43
CA LEU A 200 -10.32 -35.09 -25.26
C LEU A 200 -8.87 -34.85 -24.81
N ILE A 201 -8.05 -35.91 -24.80
CA ILE A 201 -6.63 -35.80 -24.47
C ILE A 201 -5.89 -34.99 -25.53
N ALA A 202 -6.18 -35.20 -26.82
CA ALA A 202 -5.62 -34.40 -27.90
C ALA A 202 -5.94 -32.89 -27.73
N CYS A 203 -7.22 -32.59 -27.42
CA CYS A 203 -7.65 -31.21 -27.13
C CYS A 203 -6.91 -30.61 -25.93
N LEU A 204 -6.70 -31.39 -24.84
CA LEU A 204 -5.88 -30.95 -23.70
C LEU A 204 -4.45 -30.59 -24.13
N PHE A 205 -3.81 -31.37 -24.97
CA PHE A 205 -2.47 -31.06 -25.46
C PHE A 205 -2.45 -29.85 -26.41
N PHE A 206 -3.44 -29.68 -27.28
CA PHE A 206 -3.52 -28.48 -28.14
C PHE A 206 -3.76 -27.22 -27.33
N VAL A 207 -4.63 -27.25 -26.32
CA VAL A 207 -4.79 -26.13 -25.39
C VAL A 207 -3.50 -25.94 -24.59
N GLY A 208 -2.83 -27.03 -24.19
CA GLY A 208 -1.51 -26.99 -23.52
C GLY A 208 -0.43 -26.33 -24.38
N ALA A 209 -0.42 -26.54 -25.71
CA ALA A 209 0.48 -25.82 -26.61
C ALA A 209 0.20 -24.30 -26.61
N GLY A 210 -1.08 -23.90 -26.54
CA GLY A 210 -1.47 -22.50 -26.30
C GLY A 210 -0.97 -21.98 -24.95
N GLY A 211 -1.00 -22.80 -23.90
CA GLY A 211 -0.41 -22.50 -22.59
C GLY A 211 1.10 -22.26 -22.64
N ALA A 212 1.84 -23.11 -23.37
CA ALA A 212 3.27 -22.93 -23.58
C ALA A 212 3.60 -21.64 -24.36
N TRP A 213 2.71 -21.23 -25.30
CA TRP A 213 2.81 -19.93 -25.96
C TRP A 213 2.58 -18.76 -24.99
N LEU A 214 1.66 -18.89 -24.04
CA LEU A 214 1.47 -17.88 -22.98
C LEU A 214 2.70 -17.81 -22.07
N GLU A 215 3.27 -18.95 -21.66
CA GLU A 215 4.51 -19.01 -20.86
C GLU A 215 5.72 -18.39 -21.60
N LEU A 216 5.76 -18.50 -22.92
CA LEU A 216 6.79 -17.84 -23.73
C LEU A 216 6.74 -16.30 -23.56
N ASN A 217 5.55 -15.71 -23.44
CA ASN A 217 5.41 -14.28 -23.18
C ASN A 217 5.70 -13.91 -21.71
N GLU A 218 5.53 -14.86 -20.77
CA GLU A 218 5.85 -14.67 -19.35
C GLU A 218 7.36 -14.64 -19.07
N ILE A 219 8.18 -15.00 -20.02
CA ILE A 219 9.64 -14.94 -19.88
C ILE A 219 10.12 -13.52 -19.53
N LEU A 220 9.35 -12.47 -19.96
CA LEU A 220 9.63 -11.07 -19.67
C LEU A 220 9.57 -10.71 -18.19
N PHE A 221 9.01 -11.59 -17.35
CA PHE A 221 8.84 -11.44 -15.91
C PHE A 221 9.67 -12.45 -15.10
N ALA A 222 10.74 -12.98 -15.71
CA ALA A 222 11.64 -13.92 -15.05
C ALA A 222 12.34 -13.29 -13.83
N LYS A 223 12.67 -14.12 -12.83
CA LYS A 223 13.31 -13.69 -11.58
C LYS A 223 14.63 -14.42 -11.31
N ARG A 224 15.21 -15.07 -12.31
CA ARG A 224 16.39 -15.92 -12.12
C ARG A 224 17.70 -15.15 -12.21
N GLY A 225 17.77 -14.11 -13.05
CA GLY A 225 18.97 -13.31 -13.30
C GLY A 225 19.33 -12.35 -12.16
N VAL A 226 20.29 -11.47 -12.43
CA VAL A 226 20.77 -10.43 -11.51
C VAL A 226 19.67 -9.40 -11.19
N VAL A 227 18.79 -9.14 -12.16
CA VAL A 227 17.69 -8.18 -12.08
C VAL A 227 16.39 -8.84 -12.53
N PHE A 228 15.27 -8.18 -12.27
CA PHE A 228 13.98 -8.61 -12.76
C PHE A 228 13.87 -8.47 -14.28
N GLY A 229 13.31 -9.49 -14.92
CA GLY A 229 13.19 -9.60 -16.37
C GLY A 229 14.04 -10.77 -16.89
N PRO A 230 13.97 -11.07 -18.20
CA PRO A 230 14.77 -12.13 -18.79
C PRO A 230 16.23 -11.69 -18.88
N GLY A 231 17.12 -12.56 -18.40
CA GLY A 231 18.56 -12.45 -18.57
C GLY A 231 19.06 -13.23 -19.78
N TYR A 232 20.38 -13.43 -19.85
CA TYR A 232 21.03 -14.17 -20.93
C TYR A 232 20.48 -15.60 -21.07
N THR A 233 20.35 -16.31 -19.96
CA THR A 233 19.84 -17.69 -19.94
C THR A 233 18.40 -17.80 -20.46
N GLU A 234 17.52 -16.89 -20.06
CA GLU A 234 16.14 -16.90 -20.52
C GLU A 234 16.05 -16.67 -22.03
N VAL A 235 16.79 -15.71 -22.55
CA VAL A 235 16.69 -15.33 -23.98
C VAL A 235 17.39 -16.33 -24.88
N THR A 236 18.56 -16.84 -24.51
CA THR A 236 19.34 -17.75 -25.35
C THR A 236 18.91 -19.21 -25.23
N THR A 237 18.35 -19.61 -24.07
CA THR A 237 18.06 -21.01 -23.80
C THR A 237 16.57 -21.26 -23.61
N GLN A 238 15.94 -20.64 -22.61
CA GLN A 238 14.55 -20.95 -22.22
C GLN A 238 13.57 -20.57 -23.34
N LEU A 239 13.81 -19.49 -24.05
CA LEU A 239 12.98 -19.05 -25.18
C LEU A 239 12.93 -20.12 -26.28
N TRP A 240 14.07 -20.72 -26.64
CA TRP A 240 14.12 -21.81 -27.63
C TRP A 240 13.46 -23.08 -27.14
N VAL A 241 13.70 -23.46 -25.88
CA VAL A 241 13.05 -24.62 -25.26
C VAL A 241 11.54 -24.46 -25.27
N LEU A 242 10.98 -23.29 -24.94
CA LEU A 242 9.56 -23.05 -24.97
C LEU A 242 8.98 -23.12 -26.39
N LYS A 243 9.71 -22.64 -27.42
CA LYS A 243 9.31 -22.82 -28.82
C LYS A 243 9.24 -24.30 -29.20
N VAL A 244 10.25 -25.09 -28.81
CA VAL A 244 10.26 -26.53 -29.00
C VAL A 244 9.13 -27.19 -28.21
N LEU A 245 8.88 -26.77 -26.99
CA LEU A 245 7.78 -27.31 -26.14
C LEU A 245 6.40 -27.08 -26.78
N ILE A 246 6.16 -25.94 -27.40
CA ILE A 246 4.91 -25.68 -28.15
C ILE A 246 4.72 -26.74 -29.24
N VAL A 247 5.75 -26.98 -30.04
CA VAL A 247 5.72 -27.96 -31.14
C VAL A 247 5.52 -29.39 -30.61
N VAL A 248 6.34 -29.79 -29.62
CA VAL A 248 6.28 -31.14 -29.03
C VAL A 248 4.93 -31.41 -28.36
N THR A 249 4.37 -30.40 -27.65
CA THR A 249 3.03 -30.49 -27.03
C THR A 249 1.95 -30.68 -28.10
N GLY A 250 2.02 -29.92 -29.21
CA GLY A 250 1.11 -30.07 -30.35
C GLY A 250 1.24 -31.44 -31.04
N LEU A 251 2.47 -31.94 -31.24
CA LEU A 251 2.73 -33.26 -31.78
C LEU A 251 2.24 -34.38 -30.85
N CYS A 252 2.33 -34.18 -29.52
CA CYS A 252 1.76 -35.10 -28.54
C CYS A 252 0.23 -35.17 -28.71
N GLY A 253 -0.45 -34.05 -28.86
CA GLY A 253 -1.89 -34.02 -29.19
C GLY A 253 -2.20 -34.74 -30.50
N LEU A 254 -1.43 -34.48 -31.54
CA LEU A 254 -1.60 -35.15 -32.82
C LEU A 254 -1.38 -36.68 -32.72
N SER A 255 -0.46 -37.15 -31.90
CA SER A 255 -0.19 -38.57 -31.67
C SER A 255 -1.42 -39.34 -31.12
N PHE A 256 -2.22 -38.68 -30.22
CA PHE A 256 -3.47 -39.23 -29.72
C PHE A 256 -4.54 -39.31 -30.81
N LEU A 257 -4.59 -38.38 -31.79
CA LEU A 257 -5.48 -38.49 -32.95
C LEU A 257 -5.02 -39.64 -33.87
N VAL A 258 -3.70 -39.81 -34.10
CA VAL A 258 -3.17 -40.93 -34.87
C VAL A 258 -3.47 -42.28 -34.20
N PHE A 259 -3.47 -42.33 -32.86
CA PHE A 259 -3.81 -43.52 -32.09
C PHE A 259 -5.24 -44.02 -32.34
N ILE A 260 -6.16 -43.14 -32.70
CA ILE A 260 -7.52 -43.52 -33.07
C ILE A 260 -7.51 -44.49 -34.26
N PHE A 261 -6.66 -44.26 -35.27
CA PHE A 261 -6.58 -45.02 -36.53
C PHE A 261 -5.63 -46.22 -36.44
N ARG A 262 -4.39 -45.97 -35.92
CA ARG A 262 -3.33 -47.01 -35.91
C ARG A 262 -3.42 -48.00 -34.77
N ARG A 263 -4.13 -47.69 -33.70
CA ARG A 263 -4.32 -48.50 -32.47
C ARG A 263 -3.05 -48.89 -31.73
N ASP A 264 -1.89 -48.29 -32.10
CA ASP A 264 -0.60 -48.53 -31.45
C ASP A 264 -0.33 -47.50 -30.36
N TRP A 265 -0.41 -47.93 -29.09
CA TRP A 265 -0.21 -47.10 -27.90
C TRP A 265 1.25 -46.61 -27.77
N ARG A 266 2.20 -47.23 -28.48
CA ARG A 266 3.63 -46.84 -28.45
C ARG A 266 3.85 -45.43 -29.00
N VAL A 267 3.06 -45.02 -30.00
CA VAL A 267 3.13 -43.67 -30.59
C VAL A 267 2.78 -42.56 -29.61
N PRO A 268 1.63 -42.53 -28.95
CA PRO A 268 1.34 -41.51 -27.95
C PRO A 268 2.24 -41.64 -26.71
N ALA A 269 2.67 -42.84 -26.31
CA ALA A 269 3.59 -43.03 -25.20
C ALA A 269 4.98 -42.40 -25.50
N ALA A 270 5.52 -42.64 -26.72
CA ALA A 270 6.77 -42.01 -27.12
C ALA A 270 6.66 -40.48 -27.23
N ALA A 271 5.58 -39.96 -27.80
CA ALA A 271 5.32 -38.51 -27.84
C ALA A 271 5.15 -37.89 -26.45
N PHE A 272 4.48 -38.56 -25.53
CA PHE A 272 4.36 -38.14 -24.14
C PHE A 272 5.69 -38.22 -23.39
N ALA A 273 6.51 -39.23 -23.62
CA ALA A 273 7.85 -39.31 -23.07
C ALA A 273 8.73 -38.16 -23.57
N ALA A 274 8.66 -37.84 -24.87
CA ALA A 274 9.38 -36.71 -25.46
C ALA A 274 8.89 -35.36 -24.84
N PHE A 275 7.58 -35.19 -24.67
CA PHE A 275 7.01 -34.05 -23.97
C PHE A 275 7.54 -33.92 -22.54
N LEU A 276 7.58 -35.00 -21.76
CA LEU A 276 8.12 -35.00 -20.39
C LEU A 276 9.61 -34.64 -20.38
N ILE A 277 10.41 -35.22 -21.28
CA ILE A 277 11.85 -34.94 -21.40
C ILE A 277 12.04 -33.43 -21.68
N VAL A 278 11.39 -32.90 -22.71
CA VAL A 278 11.54 -31.48 -23.06
C VAL A 278 11.01 -30.59 -21.95
N SER A 279 9.91 -30.97 -21.30
CA SER A 279 9.35 -30.21 -20.18
C SER A 279 10.30 -30.19 -18.97
N VAL A 280 10.84 -31.31 -18.53
CA VAL A 280 11.69 -31.41 -17.33
C VAL A 280 13.13 -30.98 -17.60
N VAL A 281 13.75 -31.59 -18.61
CA VAL A 281 15.15 -31.31 -18.92
C VAL A 281 15.31 -29.93 -19.55
N GLY A 282 14.44 -29.61 -20.52
CA GLY A 282 14.51 -28.38 -21.29
C GLY A 282 14.22 -27.14 -20.46
N THR A 283 13.13 -27.12 -19.66
CA THR A 283 12.75 -25.93 -18.88
C THR A 283 13.45 -25.85 -17.52
N GLY A 284 13.97 -26.94 -16.98
CA GLY A 284 14.61 -26.99 -15.66
C GLY A 284 16.12 -27.14 -15.71
N ILE A 285 16.60 -28.34 -16.14
CA ILE A 285 18.00 -28.71 -16.01
C ILE A 285 18.90 -27.93 -16.96
N TYR A 286 18.55 -27.84 -18.25
CA TYR A 286 19.37 -27.21 -19.28
C TYR A 286 19.60 -25.71 -19.01
N PRO A 287 18.58 -24.87 -18.72
CA PRO A 287 18.82 -23.48 -18.35
C PRO A 287 19.64 -23.31 -17.07
N ALA A 288 19.45 -24.20 -16.05
CA ALA A 288 20.24 -24.16 -14.82
C ALA A 288 21.73 -24.45 -15.06
N LEU A 289 22.06 -25.38 -15.96
CA LEU A 289 23.43 -25.68 -16.35
C LEU A 289 24.07 -24.48 -17.07
N ILE A 290 23.39 -23.87 -18.05
CA ILE A 290 23.90 -22.69 -18.76
C ILE A 290 24.09 -21.51 -17.77
N GLN A 291 23.16 -21.26 -16.88
CA GLN A 291 23.31 -20.24 -15.86
C GLN A 291 24.55 -20.46 -14.99
N LYS A 292 24.76 -21.69 -14.48
CA LYS A 292 25.86 -22.00 -13.57
C LYS A 292 27.24 -22.07 -14.27
N LEU A 293 27.30 -22.65 -15.46
CA LEU A 293 28.59 -22.95 -16.13
C LEU A 293 29.04 -21.87 -17.10
N GLN A 294 28.11 -21.11 -17.69
CA GLN A 294 28.42 -20.10 -18.71
C GLN A 294 28.16 -18.67 -18.20
N VAL A 295 27.02 -18.41 -17.59
CA VAL A 295 26.63 -17.06 -17.22
C VAL A 295 27.37 -16.61 -15.95
N VAL A 296 27.31 -17.35 -14.84
CA VAL A 296 27.94 -16.96 -13.58
C VAL A 296 29.43 -16.62 -13.70
N PRO A 297 30.26 -17.37 -14.44
CA PRO A 297 31.67 -16.99 -14.62
C PRO A 297 31.90 -15.71 -15.42
N ASN A 298 30.96 -15.29 -16.27
CA ASN A 298 31.06 -14.13 -17.17
C ASN A 298 29.87 -13.18 -17.02
N GLU A 299 29.32 -13.11 -15.82
CA GLU A 299 27.99 -12.54 -15.53
C GLU A 299 27.83 -11.11 -16.05
N ILE A 300 28.75 -10.21 -15.66
CA ILE A 300 28.65 -8.79 -16.04
C ILE A 300 28.66 -8.58 -17.58
N VAL A 301 29.44 -9.37 -18.32
CA VAL A 301 29.55 -9.21 -19.77
C VAL A 301 28.29 -9.72 -20.47
N LEU A 302 27.76 -10.86 -20.01
CA LEU A 302 26.59 -11.51 -20.63
C LEU A 302 25.29 -10.83 -20.22
N GLU A 303 25.19 -10.33 -18.97
CA GLU A 303 23.99 -9.70 -18.45
C GLU A 303 23.92 -8.19 -18.74
N LYS A 304 24.99 -7.53 -19.19
CA LYS A 304 25.02 -6.09 -19.48
C LYS A 304 23.83 -5.59 -20.31
N PRO A 305 23.44 -6.18 -21.45
CA PRO A 305 22.32 -5.69 -22.25
C PRO A 305 20.95 -5.80 -21.50
N PHE A 306 20.84 -6.76 -20.57
CA PHE A 306 19.62 -6.98 -19.78
C PHE A 306 19.58 -6.04 -18.60
N LEU A 307 20.71 -5.70 -17.99
CA LEU A 307 20.83 -4.62 -17.01
C LEU A 307 20.39 -3.27 -17.60
N GLU A 308 20.88 -2.92 -18.80
CA GLU A 308 20.46 -1.70 -19.51
C GLU A 308 18.94 -1.63 -19.71
N ARG A 309 18.33 -2.76 -20.10
CA ARG A 309 16.88 -2.86 -20.26
C ARG A 309 16.16 -2.70 -18.91
N ASN A 310 16.59 -3.41 -17.87
CA ASN A 310 16.00 -3.31 -16.55
C ASN A 310 16.05 -1.87 -16.00
N ILE A 311 17.21 -1.19 -16.11
CA ILE A 311 17.38 0.20 -15.69
C ILE A 311 16.40 1.10 -16.46
N LYS A 312 16.38 1.02 -17.78
CA LYS A 312 15.54 1.85 -18.65
C LYS A 312 14.04 1.67 -18.32
N TYR A 313 13.57 0.40 -18.30
CA TYR A 313 12.14 0.11 -18.13
C TYR A 313 11.68 0.37 -16.70
N THR A 314 12.52 0.15 -15.69
CA THR A 314 12.19 0.53 -14.30
C THR A 314 12.07 2.04 -14.16
N ARG A 315 12.98 2.82 -14.73
CA ARG A 315 12.89 4.29 -14.71
C ARG A 315 11.62 4.79 -15.39
N ILE A 316 11.23 4.20 -16.51
CA ILE A 316 9.96 4.52 -17.18
C ILE A 316 8.79 4.15 -16.28
N ALA A 317 8.76 2.94 -15.73
CA ALA A 317 7.63 2.40 -14.97
C ALA A 317 7.28 3.19 -13.70
N TYR A 318 8.27 3.81 -13.06
CA TYR A 318 8.07 4.61 -11.83
C TYR A 318 8.15 6.13 -12.08
N GLY A 319 8.15 6.60 -13.34
CA GLY A 319 8.23 8.03 -13.65
C GLY A 319 9.58 8.66 -13.29
N LEU A 320 10.65 7.87 -13.27
CA LEU A 320 12.00 8.35 -12.94
C LEU A 320 12.76 8.82 -14.18
N LYS A 321 12.24 8.57 -15.38
CA LYS A 321 12.87 8.98 -16.63
C LYS A 321 12.96 10.51 -16.76
N ASP A 322 11.92 11.20 -16.27
CA ASP A 322 11.76 12.65 -16.41
C ASP A 322 12.21 13.40 -15.15
N VAL A 323 12.91 12.73 -14.22
CA VAL A 323 13.51 13.36 -13.05
C VAL A 323 14.68 14.23 -13.51
N GLU A 324 14.60 15.54 -13.24
CA GLU A 324 15.65 16.49 -13.55
C GLU A 324 16.83 16.29 -12.58
N ASP A 325 18.04 16.25 -13.13
CA ASP A 325 19.27 16.11 -12.35
C ASP A 325 20.03 17.44 -12.35
N ARG A 326 20.27 18.01 -11.16
CA ARG A 326 20.95 19.29 -10.99
C ARG A 326 22.06 19.15 -9.96
N GLU A 327 23.17 19.86 -10.17
CA GLU A 327 24.24 19.95 -9.17
C GLU A 327 23.91 21.00 -8.11
N PHE A 328 24.20 20.69 -6.85
CA PHE A 328 24.08 21.63 -5.73
C PHE A 328 25.42 21.77 -5.02
N PRO A 329 26.04 22.97 -5.05
CA PRO A 329 27.42 23.15 -4.58
C PRO A 329 27.59 23.01 -3.07
N ALA A 330 26.53 23.10 -2.28
CA ALA A 330 26.52 23.01 -0.80
C ALA A 330 27.60 23.87 -0.14
N GLU A 331 27.68 25.16 -0.52
CA GLU A 331 28.68 26.08 0.00
C GLU A 331 28.51 26.36 1.50
N GLU A 332 29.60 26.49 2.22
CA GLU A 332 29.60 26.79 3.66
C GLU A 332 29.73 28.33 3.89
N ASN A 333 28.86 29.11 3.24
CA ASN A 333 28.94 30.57 3.25
C ASN A 333 27.63 31.29 3.47
N LEU A 334 26.68 30.62 4.17
CA LEU A 334 25.36 31.19 4.45
C LEU A 334 25.47 32.55 5.16
N THR A 335 25.01 33.61 4.50
CA THR A 335 25.08 34.98 5.01
C THR A 335 23.73 35.47 5.51
N GLN A 336 23.73 36.53 6.30
CA GLN A 336 22.48 37.18 6.75
C GLN A 336 21.69 37.78 5.57
N ALA A 337 22.37 38.18 4.48
CA ALA A 337 21.71 38.64 3.27
C ALA A 337 20.97 37.52 2.58
N ASP A 338 21.50 36.29 2.55
CA ASP A 338 20.89 35.12 2.00
C ASP A 338 19.60 34.76 2.77
N LEU A 339 19.65 34.81 4.10
CA LEU A 339 18.47 34.60 4.94
C LEU A 339 17.36 35.62 4.69
N ARG A 340 17.75 36.92 4.53
CA ARG A 340 16.76 37.97 4.21
C ARG A 340 16.15 37.79 2.82
N ARG A 341 16.92 37.34 1.81
CA ARG A 341 16.39 37.07 0.47
C ARG A 341 15.42 35.88 0.44
N ASN A 342 15.52 34.98 1.43
CA ASN A 342 14.69 33.79 1.60
C ASN A 342 13.78 33.93 2.84
N ASP A 343 13.32 35.13 3.17
CA ASP A 343 12.51 35.43 4.36
C ASP A 343 11.23 34.59 4.39
N LEU A 344 10.58 34.37 3.24
CA LEU A 344 9.38 33.57 3.15
C LEU A 344 9.67 32.08 3.43
N THR A 345 10.80 31.53 2.95
CA THR A 345 11.25 30.19 3.31
C THR A 345 11.45 30.08 4.82
N ILE A 346 12.17 31.04 5.43
CA ILE A 346 12.43 31.06 6.89
C ILE A 346 11.12 31.15 7.68
N LYS A 347 10.17 31.97 7.24
CA LYS A 347 8.84 32.12 7.85
C LYS A 347 7.94 30.89 7.71
N ASN A 348 8.32 29.91 6.90
CA ASN A 348 7.56 28.66 6.67
C ASN A 348 8.31 27.42 7.14
N ILE A 349 9.43 27.56 7.85
CA ILE A 349 10.11 26.42 8.48
C ILE A 349 9.19 25.79 9.51
N ARG A 350 8.92 24.51 9.35
CA ARG A 350 8.06 23.75 10.24
C ARG A 350 8.72 23.54 11.61
N LEU A 351 8.08 24.04 12.65
CA LEU A 351 8.49 23.87 14.06
C LEU A 351 7.61 22.87 14.81
N TRP A 352 6.51 22.42 14.23
CA TRP A 352 5.63 21.39 14.78
C TRP A 352 5.69 20.12 13.95
N ASP A 353 5.96 19.00 14.62
CA ASP A 353 5.81 17.68 14.01
C ASP A 353 4.40 17.13 14.22
N HIS A 354 3.96 16.22 13.32
CA HIS A 354 2.61 15.66 13.33
C HIS A 354 2.26 15.01 14.67
N ALA A 355 3.10 14.12 15.22
CA ALA A 355 2.76 13.37 16.43
C ALA A 355 2.66 14.27 17.69
N PRO A 356 3.63 15.16 18.02
CA PRO A 356 3.46 16.11 19.13
C PRO A 356 2.26 17.03 18.94
N LEU A 357 2.03 17.51 17.71
CA LEU A 357 0.92 18.41 17.43
C LEU A 357 -0.43 17.71 17.54
N LEU A 358 -0.56 16.48 17.04
CA LEU A 358 -1.77 15.66 17.19
C LEU A 358 -2.12 15.44 18.66
N THR A 359 -1.12 15.10 19.48
CA THR A 359 -1.29 14.97 20.93
C THR A 359 -1.78 16.28 21.55
N THR A 360 -1.21 17.42 21.13
CA THR A 360 -1.60 18.73 21.64
C THR A 360 -3.01 19.13 21.19
N TYR A 361 -3.39 18.82 19.94
CA TYR A 361 -4.75 19.03 19.44
C TYR A 361 -5.76 18.20 20.24
N GLY A 362 -5.43 16.95 20.55
CA GLY A 362 -6.26 16.10 21.41
C GLY A 362 -6.47 16.70 22.80
N GLN A 363 -5.45 17.21 23.42
CA GLN A 363 -5.55 17.79 24.76
C GLN A 363 -6.28 19.14 24.79
N LEU A 364 -6.05 20.00 23.79
CA LEU A 364 -6.55 21.37 23.80
C LEU A 364 -7.88 21.56 23.07
N GLN A 365 -8.18 20.75 22.07
CA GLN A 365 -9.25 21.01 21.11
C GLN A 365 -10.21 19.83 20.88
N GLU A 366 -10.03 18.66 21.51
CA GLU A 366 -11.05 17.59 21.46
C GLU A 366 -12.33 18.02 22.15
N ILE A 367 -12.21 18.73 23.29
CA ILE A 367 -13.30 19.31 24.11
C ILE A 367 -14.22 18.24 24.75
N ARG A 368 -14.56 17.19 24.02
CA ARG A 368 -15.33 16.02 24.48
C ARG A 368 -14.64 14.72 24.06
N THR A 369 -14.75 13.68 24.86
CA THR A 369 -14.08 12.39 24.66
C THR A 369 -14.47 11.65 23.39
N TYR A 370 -15.65 11.93 22.84
CA TYR A 370 -16.15 11.34 21.60
C TYR A 370 -15.68 12.06 20.33
N TYR A 371 -15.01 13.20 20.44
CA TYR A 371 -14.31 13.82 19.32
C TYR A 371 -12.86 13.33 19.25
N LYS A 372 -12.36 13.13 18.06
CA LYS A 372 -10.97 12.70 17.79
C LYS A 372 -10.38 13.45 16.62
N PHE A 373 -9.10 13.78 16.75
CA PHE A 373 -8.25 14.12 15.64
C PHE A 373 -7.51 12.86 15.20
N VAL A 374 -7.54 12.53 13.90
CA VAL A 374 -6.97 11.28 13.36
C VAL A 374 -5.54 11.48 12.92
N ASP A 375 -5.31 12.55 12.16
CA ASP A 375 -4.02 12.95 11.65
C ASP A 375 -3.91 14.48 11.60
N VAL A 376 -2.74 14.97 11.22
CA VAL A 376 -2.46 16.40 11.03
C VAL A 376 -1.91 16.61 9.63
N ASP A 377 -2.67 17.31 8.81
CA ASP A 377 -2.33 17.60 7.43
C ASP A 377 -1.44 18.83 7.29
N ASN A 378 -0.52 18.79 6.34
CA ASN A 378 0.22 19.97 5.89
C ASN A 378 -0.41 20.53 4.61
N ASP A 379 -0.65 21.82 4.59
CA ASP A 379 -1.12 22.52 3.41
C ASP A 379 -0.56 23.95 3.35
N ARG A 380 -0.93 24.68 2.31
CA ARG A 380 -0.54 26.09 2.11
C ARG A 380 -1.75 26.92 1.77
N TYR A 381 -1.82 28.08 2.40
CA TYR A 381 -2.86 29.08 2.18
C TYR A 381 -2.24 30.46 2.04
N THR A 382 -2.91 31.36 1.32
CA THR A 382 -2.63 32.79 1.41
C THR A 382 -3.40 33.34 2.61
N VAL A 383 -2.69 33.67 3.69
CA VAL A 383 -3.29 34.17 4.93
C VAL A 383 -2.94 35.65 5.06
N ASN A 384 -3.94 36.52 5.06
CA ASN A 384 -3.76 37.97 5.11
C ASN A 384 -2.75 38.49 4.07
N GLY A 385 -2.78 37.91 2.86
CA GLY A 385 -1.90 38.30 1.75
C GLY A 385 -0.51 37.65 1.74
N GLU A 386 -0.11 36.87 2.76
CA GLU A 386 1.16 36.14 2.78
C GLU A 386 0.96 34.62 2.49
N PHE A 387 1.84 34.05 1.67
CA PHE A 387 1.87 32.62 1.38
C PHE A 387 2.42 31.84 2.57
N ARG A 388 1.57 31.08 3.24
CA ARG A 388 1.86 30.41 4.52
C ARG A 388 1.60 28.92 4.47
N GLN A 389 2.57 28.15 5.00
CA GLN A 389 2.36 26.77 5.33
C GLN A 389 1.61 26.65 6.65
N VAL A 390 0.61 25.77 6.66
CA VAL A 390 -0.26 25.52 7.81
C VAL A 390 -0.34 24.03 8.12
N MET A 391 -0.75 23.73 9.34
CA MET A 391 -1.16 22.39 9.76
C MET A 391 -2.61 22.42 10.20
N LEU A 392 -3.38 21.47 9.71
CA LEU A 392 -4.82 21.37 10.00
C LEU A 392 -5.22 19.94 10.33
N SER A 393 -6.35 19.78 11.03
CA SER A 393 -6.90 18.47 11.37
C SER A 393 -8.40 18.58 11.57
N ALA A 394 -9.13 17.59 11.08
CA ALA A 394 -10.58 17.47 11.28
C ALA A 394 -10.91 16.93 12.65
N ARG A 395 -11.96 17.47 13.27
CA ARG A 395 -12.49 16.92 14.52
C ARG A 395 -13.61 15.94 14.20
N GLU A 396 -13.28 14.66 14.14
CA GLU A 396 -14.21 13.61 13.78
C GLU A 396 -14.90 12.99 14.99
N LEU A 397 -16.06 12.37 14.77
CA LEU A 397 -16.80 11.66 15.79
C LEU A 397 -16.32 10.20 15.91
N SER A 398 -15.93 9.79 17.11
CA SER A 398 -15.48 8.44 17.45
C SER A 398 -16.46 7.74 18.39
N TYR A 399 -17.28 6.85 17.87
CA TYR A 399 -18.23 6.06 18.66
C TYR A 399 -17.60 5.22 19.75
N PRO A 400 -16.46 4.51 19.51
CA PRO A 400 -15.81 3.73 20.58
C PRO A 400 -15.48 4.54 21.83
N ALA A 401 -15.29 5.84 21.69
CA ALA A 401 -14.97 6.75 22.78
C ALA A 401 -16.22 7.40 23.43
N HIS A 402 -17.42 7.13 22.90
CA HIS A 402 -18.68 7.70 23.44
C HIS A 402 -19.10 6.98 24.74
N PRO A 403 -19.38 7.71 25.84
CA PRO A 403 -19.68 7.11 27.14
C PRO A 403 -21.01 6.35 27.18
N ALA A 404 -22.00 6.74 26.38
CA ALA A 404 -23.33 6.11 26.33
C ALA A 404 -23.64 5.56 24.94
N ARG A 405 -23.21 4.34 24.69
CA ARG A 405 -23.37 3.66 23.40
C ARG A 405 -24.74 2.96 23.31
N THR A 406 -25.75 3.71 22.92
CA THR A 406 -27.08 3.18 22.59
C THR A 406 -27.33 3.28 21.09
N TRP A 407 -28.17 2.42 20.52
CA TRP A 407 -28.50 2.45 19.10
C TRP A 407 -28.99 3.85 18.64
N VAL A 408 -29.81 4.52 19.49
CA VAL A 408 -30.33 5.87 19.20
C VAL A 408 -29.19 6.90 19.17
N ASN A 409 -28.26 6.84 20.12
CA ASN A 409 -27.12 7.76 20.12
C ASN A 409 -26.23 7.53 18.91
N GLU A 410 -26.00 6.25 18.58
CA GLU A 410 -25.07 5.85 17.51
C GLU A 410 -25.60 6.19 16.12
N HIS A 411 -26.89 6.03 15.90
CA HIS A 411 -27.44 6.12 14.55
C HIS A 411 -28.37 7.31 14.29
N LEU A 412 -28.85 8.00 15.32
CA LEU A 412 -29.81 9.10 15.18
C LEU A 412 -29.33 10.42 15.78
N ASN A 413 -28.58 10.37 16.88
CA ASN A 413 -28.29 11.55 17.68
C ASN A 413 -26.89 12.13 17.41
N TYR A 414 -25.85 11.28 17.52
CA TYR A 414 -24.47 11.68 17.26
C TYR A 414 -24.06 11.23 15.84
N THR A 415 -24.47 11.99 14.84
CA THR A 415 -24.36 11.61 13.43
C THR A 415 -23.08 12.09 12.75
N HIS A 416 -22.40 13.13 13.27
CA HIS A 416 -21.30 13.83 12.61
C HIS A 416 -20.26 14.37 13.59
N GLY A 417 -19.04 14.55 13.10
CA GLY A 417 -17.99 15.32 13.72
C GLY A 417 -18.19 16.82 13.48
N TYR A 418 -17.36 17.69 14.08
CA TYR A 418 -17.62 19.12 14.02
C TYR A 418 -16.35 19.97 13.93
N GLY A 419 -16.18 20.62 12.79
CA GLY A 419 -15.16 21.61 12.55
C GLY A 419 -13.75 21.03 12.38
N ALA A 420 -12.82 21.92 12.18
CA ALA A 420 -11.40 21.60 12.07
C ALA A 420 -10.59 22.66 12.84
N VAL A 421 -9.37 22.29 13.20
CA VAL A 421 -8.36 23.20 13.72
C VAL A 421 -7.34 23.51 12.63
N LEU A 422 -6.85 24.73 12.58
CA LEU A 422 -5.82 25.16 11.64
C LEU A 422 -4.86 26.10 12.34
N GLY A 423 -3.57 25.86 12.19
CA GLY A 423 -2.51 26.67 12.78
C GLY A 423 -1.30 26.85 11.87
N PRO A 424 -0.48 27.89 12.07
CA PRO A 424 0.76 28.09 11.33
C PRO A 424 1.82 27.09 11.79
N VAL A 425 2.67 26.61 10.88
CA VAL A 425 3.72 25.62 11.17
C VAL A 425 4.82 26.15 12.08
N ASN A 426 4.96 27.48 12.22
CA ASN A 426 6.14 28.13 12.80
C ASN A 426 5.86 29.05 13.98
N ARG A 427 4.63 29.08 14.53
CA ARG A 427 4.27 29.98 15.63
C ARG A 427 3.89 29.21 16.89
N ILE A 428 4.21 29.83 18.03
CA ILE A 428 3.93 29.30 19.35
C ILE A 428 3.37 30.38 20.27
N THR A 429 2.56 29.99 21.24
CA THR A 429 2.16 30.85 22.36
C THR A 429 3.31 31.09 23.32
N ARG A 430 3.11 31.92 24.33
CA ARG A 430 4.12 32.20 25.38
C ARG A 430 4.50 30.93 26.16
N GLU A 431 3.59 30.01 26.32
CA GLU A 431 3.78 28.76 27.04
C GLU A 431 4.53 27.71 26.22
N GLY A 432 4.65 27.92 24.89
CA GLY A 432 5.27 26.97 23.97
C GLY A 432 4.26 26.02 23.31
N LEU A 433 2.98 26.34 23.37
CA LEU A 433 1.89 25.63 22.70
C LEU A 433 1.69 26.15 21.27
N PRO A 434 1.05 25.39 20.37
CA PRO A 434 0.79 25.86 19.02
C PRO A 434 -0.16 27.07 19.02
N GLU A 435 0.10 28.02 18.15
CA GLU A 435 -0.84 29.08 17.82
C GLU A 435 -1.89 28.55 16.85
N PHE A 436 -3.14 28.99 17.01
CA PHE A 436 -4.25 28.59 16.16
C PHE A 436 -4.77 29.78 15.35
N PHE A 437 -4.99 29.57 14.06
CA PHE A 437 -5.76 30.46 13.20
C PHE A 437 -7.26 30.15 13.25
N ILE A 438 -7.61 28.87 13.33
CA ILE A 438 -8.97 28.37 13.52
C ILE A 438 -8.96 27.39 14.68
N LYS A 439 -9.86 27.54 15.65
CA LYS A 439 -9.97 26.75 16.87
C LYS A 439 -11.38 26.76 17.44
N ASP A 440 -11.57 26.01 18.53
CA ASP A 440 -12.78 25.97 19.37
C ASP A 440 -14.01 25.32 18.70
N ILE A 441 -15.14 25.26 19.43
CA ILE A 441 -16.44 24.77 18.96
C ILE A 441 -17.51 25.78 19.38
N PRO A 442 -18.22 26.42 18.45
CA PRO A 442 -18.04 26.38 16.99
C PRO A 442 -16.69 26.97 16.54
N PRO A 443 -16.20 26.61 15.34
CA PRO A 443 -14.91 27.10 14.86
C PRO A 443 -14.83 28.61 14.77
N VAL A 444 -13.86 29.20 15.46
CA VAL A 444 -13.59 30.65 15.44
C VAL A 444 -12.30 30.88 14.66
N SER A 445 -12.37 31.70 13.61
CA SER A 445 -11.23 32.09 12.78
C SER A 445 -10.72 33.48 13.16
N THR A 446 -9.39 33.60 13.26
CA THR A 446 -8.66 34.87 13.44
C THR A 446 -8.09 35.44 12.12
N ILE A 447 -8.35 34.75 11.02
CA ILE A 447 -7.86 35.07 9.67
C ILE A 447 -9.00 35.17 8.68
N ASP A 448 -8.71 35.49 7.43
CA ASP A 448 -9.67 35.61 6.31
C ASP A 448 -10.32 34.27 5.88
N ILE A 449 -9.78 33.11 6.33
CA ILE A 449 -10.35 31.78 6.05
C ILE A 449 -11.40 31.43 7.11
N LYS A 450 -12.59 31.04 6.69
CA LYS A 450 -13.70 30.67 7.57
C LYS A 450 -14.26 29.30 7.21
N ILE A 451 -14.73 28.56 8.21
CA ILE A 451 -15.50 27.33 8.01
C ILE A 451 -16.98 27.68 8.10
N THR A 452 -17.70 27.50 6.98
CA THR A 452 -19.14 27.84 6.86
C THR A 452 -20.04 26.63 7.08
N ARG A 453 -19.53 25.41 6.80
CA ARG A 453 -20.18 24.12 7.06
C ARG A 453 -19.23 23.22 7.85
N PRO A 454 -19.29 23.30 9.18
CA PRO A 454 -18.35 22.57 10.04
C PRO A 454 -18.72 21.10 10.29
N GLU A 455 -19.94 20.66 9.95
CA GLU A 455 -20.40 19.29 10.20
C GLU A 455 -19.68 18.29 9.28
N ILE A 456 -19.14 17.22 9.87
CA ILE A 456 -18.37 16.18 9.18
C ILE A 456 -19.14 14.85 9.27
N TYR A 457 -19.97 14.58 8.26
CA TYR A 457 -20.68 13.31 8.13
C TYR A 457 -19.83 12.21 7.50
N PHE A 458 -18.88 12.61 6.65
CA PHE A 458 -17.97 11.72 5.92
C PHE A 458 -16.53 12.07 6.28
N GLY A 459 -15.77 11.08 6.77
CA GLY A 459 -14.43 11.29 7.27
C GLY A 459 -13.57 10.03 7.21
N GLU A 460 -12.44 10.05 7.91
CA GLU A 460 -11.47 8.95 7.90
C GLU A 460 -11.87 7.78 8.80
N ILE A 461 -12.59 8.04 9.91
CA ILE A 461 -12.94 7.01 10.91
C ILE A 461 -14.42 6.64 10.95
N SER A 462 -15.29 7.38 10.28
CA SER A 462 -16.73 7.15 10.30
C SER A 462 -17.11 5.90 9.50
N ASN A 463 -17.45 4.80 10.17
CA ASN A 463 -17.73 3.51 9.52
C ASN A 463 -19.19 3.07 9.57
N ASP A 464 -19.96 3.48 10.59
CA ASP A 464 -21.31 3.00 10.78
C ASP A 464 -22.33 3.78 9.96
N TYR A 465 -23.49 3.14 9.70
CA TYR A 465 -24.61 3.83 9.09
C TYR A 465 -25.23 4.82 10.08
N THR A 466 -25.81 5.89 9.57
CA THR A 466 -26.57 6.87 10.36
C THR A 466 -27.79 7.32 9.59
N PHE A 467 -28.83 7.73 10.34
CA PHE A 467 -30.03 8.30 9.77
C PHE A 467 -30.06 9.79 10.07
N VAL A 468 -30.28 10.57 9.05
CA VAL A 468 -30.40 12.04 9.14
C VAL A 468 -31.78 12.49 8.68
N ARG A 469 -32.17 13.70 8.97
CA ARG A 469 -33.53 14.22 8.77
C ARG A 469 -34.60 13.36 9.44
N THR A 470 -34.30 12.88 10.63
CA THR A 470 -35.27 12.15 11.45
C THR A 470 -36.19 13.12 12.20
N LYS A 471 -37.20 12.62 12.91
CA LYS A 471 -38.00 13.49 13.83
C LYS A 471 -37.15 14.05 14.96
N ARG A 472 -36.10 13.30 15.35
CA ARG A 472 -35.15 13.69 16.37
C ARG A 472 -34.10 14.62 15.79
N PRO A 473 -33.86 15.80 16.43
CA PRO A 473 -32.76 16.66 15.99
C PRO A 473 -31.40 15.99 16.32
N GLU A 474 -30.42 16.21 15.45
CA GLU A 474 -29.07 15.70 15.59
C GLU A 474 -28.26 16.58 16.56
N PHE A 475 -27.43 15.96 17.38
CA PHE A 475 -26.50 16.69 18.23
C PHE A 475 -25.46 17.39 17.35
N ASN A 476 -25.35 18.69 17.45
CA ASN A 476 -24.42 19.48 16.64
C ASN A 476 -23.13 19.76 17.42
N TYR A 477 -23.20 20.50 18.53
CA TYR A 477 -22.03 20.77 19.38
C TYR A 477 -22.43 21.18 20.80
N PRO A 478 -21.51 21.05 21.79
CA PRO A 478 -21.77 21.48 23.15
C PRO A 478 -21.46 22.97 23.36
N VAL A 479 -22.31 23.66 24.13
CA VAL A 479 -22.04 25.03 24.62
C VAL A 479 -22.17 25.05 26.13
N GLY A 480 -21.04 25.02 26.84
CA GLY A 480 -21.01 24.85 28.28
C GLY A 480 -21.68 23.54 28.70
N GLU A 481 -22.77 23.63 29.52
CA GLU A 481 -23.55 22.47 29.94
C GLU A 481 -24.72 22.16 29.01
N LYS A 482 -24.99 22.98 28.02
CA LYS A 482 -26.08 22.81 27.05
C LYS A 482 -25.58 22.23 25.75
N ASN A 483 -26.47 21.58 25.03
CA ASN A 483 -26.19 21.08 23.68
C ASN A 483 -26.94 21.90 22.62
N VAL A 484 -26.30 22.17 21.52
CA VAL A 484 -26.91 22.72 20.31
C VAL A 484 -27.29 21.55 19.41
N TYR A 485 -28.44 21.64 18.80
CA TYR A 485 -28.97 20.62 17.89
C TYR A 485 -29.16 21.22 16.51
N SER A 486 -28.99 20.40 15.50
CA SER A 486 -29.23 20.76 14.09
C SER A 486 -30.03 19.67 13.38
N GLN A 487 -30.34 19.92 12.14
CA GLN A 487 -30.93 18.93 11.26
C GLN A 487 -30.17 19.00 9.92
N TYR A 488 -29.84 17.84 9.39
CA TYR A 488 -29.13 17.77 8.12
C TYR A 488 -29.95 18.40 6.99
N GLU A 489 -29.38 19.33 6.24
CA GLU A 489 -30.02 20.05 5.13
C GLU A 489 -29.50 19.61 3.76
N GLY A 490 -28.38 18.84 3.71
CA GLY A 490 -27.67 18.49 2.48
C GLY A 490 -28.37 17.45 1.61
N LYS A 491 -27.69 17.02 0.57
CA LYS A 491 -28.20 16.08 -0.45
C LYS A 491 -27.76 14.62 -0.20
N GLY A 492 -26.77 14.40 0.68
CA GLY A 492 -26.18 13.08 0.94
C GLY A 492 -27.14 12.07 1.57
N GLY A 493 -26.80 10.82 1.44
CA GLY A 493 -27.59 9.68 1.95
C GLY A 493 -28.76 9.27 1.04
N VAL A 494 -29.17 8.02 1.15
CA VAL A 494 -30.28 7.45 0.38
C VAL A 494 -31.62 7.81 1.02
N PRO A 495 -32.59 8.45 0.32
CA PRO A 495 -33.90 8.75 0.88
C PRO A 495 -34.69 7.48 1.20
N LEU A 496 -35.39 7.48 2.35
CA LEU A 496 -36.14 6.33 2.81
C LEU A 496 -37.59 6.34 2.34
N SER A 497 -38.08 5.15 1.95
CA SER A 497 -39.47 4.79 1.84
C SER A 497 -39.72 3.63 2.81
N PHE A 498 -40.98 3.24 3.03
CA PHE A 498 -41.27 2.07 3.87
C PHE A 498 -40.55 0.81 3.35
N PHE A 499 -40.60 0.56 2.04
CA PHE A 499 -39.90 -0.58 1.42
C PHE A 499 -38.38 -0.51 1.66
N ARG A 500 -37.75 0.65 1.43
CA ARG A 500 -36.32 0.83 1.68
C ARG A 500 -35.99 0.64 3.16
N LYS A 501 -36.86 1.11 4.07
CA LYS A 501 -36.69 0.91 5.53
C LYS A 501 -36.62 -0.58 5.89
N VAL A 502 -37.50 -1.43 5.29
CA VAL A 502 -37.47 -2.89 5.46
C VAL A 502 -36.16 -3.48 4.92
N VAL A 503 -35.76 -3.10 3.71
CA VAL A 503 -34.54 -3.61 3.07
C VAL A 503 -33.29 -3.23 3.88
N TYR A 504 -33.20 -1.98 4.39
CA TYR A 504 -32.08 -1.58 5.25
C TYR A 504 -32.11 -2.25 6.62
N ALA A 505 -33.28 -2.53 7.20
CA ALA A 505 -33.38 -3.32 8.43
C ALA A 505 -32.78 -4.73 8.24
N LEU A 506 -33.06 -5.36 7.10
CA LEU A 506 -32.43 -6.63 6.73
C LEU A 506 -30.92 -6.46 6.45
N ARG A 507 -30.53 -5.46 5.66
CA ARG A 507 -29.14 -5.20 5.30
C ARG A 507 -28.22 -5.02 6.50
N PHE A 508 -28.65 -4.24 7.49
CA PHE A 508 -27.91 -3.94 8.71
C PHE A 508 -28.20 -4.90 9.87
N GLY A 509 -29.11 -5.85 9.70
CA GLY A 509 -29.49 -6.84 10.72
C GLY A 509 -30.12 -6.22 11.95
N SER A 510 -30.80 -5.08 11.82
CA SER A 510 -31.37 -4.31 12.93
C SER A 510 -32.86 -4.06 12.77
N LEU A 511 -33.69 -4.80 13.51
CA LEU A 511 -35.11 -4.57 13.56
C LEU A 511 -35.49 -3.22 14.16
N THR A 512 -34.62 -2.61 14.95
CA THR A 512 -34.82 -1.27 15.52
C THR A 512 -35.04 -0.23 14.43
N ILE A 513 -34.42 -0.39 13.25
CA ILE A 513 -34.64 0.48 12.09
C ILE A 513 -36.13 0.46 11.71
N LEU A 514 -36.75 -0.71 11.65
CA LEU A 514 -38.14 -0.85 11.25
C LEU A 514 -39.11 -0.33 12.31
N LEU A 515 -38.78 -0.53 13.59
CA LEU A 515 -39.65 -0.23 14.74
C LEU A 515 -39.51 1.22 15.24
N SER A 516 -38.46 1.95 14.82
CA SER A 516 -38.26 3.33 15.26
C SER A 516 -39.27 4.30 14.62
N ASP A 517 -39.99 5.02 15.43
CA ASP A 517 -40.91 6.10 15.03
C ASP A 517 -40.17 7.41 14.67
N ASP A 518 -38.91 7.51 15.04
CA ASP A 518 -38.03 8.66 14.68
C ASP A 518 -37.69 8.67 13.18
N ILE A 519 -37.64 7.49 12.55
CA ILE A 519 -37.30 7.33 11.13
C ILE A 519 -38.57 7.48 10.27
N THR A 520 -38.67 8.57 9.54
CA THR A 520 -39.81 8.93 8.68
C THR A 520 -39.49 8.73 7.19
N PRO A 521 -40.50 8.80 6.30
CA PRO A 521 -40.25 8.80 4.85
C PRO A 521 -39.37 9.95 4.33
N GLY A 522 -39.26 11.06 5.10
CA GLY A 522 -38.36 12.18 4.79
C GLY A 522 -36.91 11.94 5.22
N SER A 523 -36.68 10.93 6.06
CA SER A 523 -35.33 10.59 6.56
C SER A 523 -34.46 10.00 5.45
N ARG A 524 -33.15 10.13 5.63
CA ARG A 524 -32.15 9.59 4.71
C ARG A 524 -31.18 8.70 5.50
N VAL A 525 -30.69 7.62 4.90
CA VAL A 525 -29.65 6.77 5.47
C VAL A 525 -28.30 7.03 4.79
N MET A 526 -27.29 7.33 5.60
CA MET A 526 -25.92 7.47 5.19
C MET A 526 -25.13 6.24 5.59
N TYR A 527 -24.39 5.66 4.68
CA TYR A 527 -23.47 4.54 4.90
C TYR A 527 -22.30 4.61 3.92
N TYR A 528 -21.28 3.77 4.10
CA TYR A 528 -19.98 3.94 3.44
C TYR A 528 -19.46 5.37 3.65
N ARG A 529 -19.47 5.78 4.92
CA ARG A 529 -19.11 7.13 5.35
C ARG A 529 -17.60 7.34 5.43
N LYS A 530 -16.84 6.26 5.56
CA LYS A 530 -15.38 6.30 5.49
C LYS A 530 -14.96 6.66 4.06
N ILE A 531 -14.24 7.79 3.91
CA ILE A 531 -13.91 8.38 2.60
C ILE A 531 -13.10 7.43 1.72
N SER A 532 -12.12 6.70 2.30
CA SER A 532 -11.32 5.72 1.56
C SER A 532 -12.17 4.54 1.06
N GLU A 533 -13.12 4.04 1.85
CA GLU A 533 -14.05 2.99 1.42
C GLU A 533 -15.00 3.52 0.33
N ARG A 534 -15.51 4.75 0.52
CA ARG A 534 -16.45 5.40 -0.42
C ARG A 534 -15.81 5.54 -1.81
N VAL A 535 -14.59 6.03 -1.90
CA VAL A 535 -13.86 6.15 -3.17
C VAL A 535 -13.51 4.78 -3.75
N SER A 536 -13.05 3.82 -2.93
CA SER A 536 -12.70 2.47 -3.40
C SER A 536 -13.89 1.69 -3.95
N ARG A 537 -15.12 1.97 -3.50
CA ARG A 537 -16.32 1.35 -4.08
C ARG A 537 -16.69 1.91 -5.45
N ILE A 538 -16.44 3.20 -5.67
CA ILE A 538 -16.66 3.85 -6.98
C ILE A 538 -15.58 3.39 -7.97
N ALA A 539 -14.33 3.36 -7.53
CA ALA A 539 -13.18 3.02 -8.37
C ALA A 539 -12.30 1.92 -7.72
N PRO A 540 -12.77 0.67 -7.68
CA PRO A 540 -12.06 -0.45 -7.02
C PRO A 540 -10.73 -0.82 -7.68
N PHE A 541 -10.52 -0.39 -8.90
CA PHE A 541 -9.30 -0.58 -9.71
C PHE A 541 -8.22 0.48 -9.42
N ILE A 542 -8.50 1.48 -8.58
CA ILE A 542 -7.54 2.49 -8.12
C ILE A 542 -7.07 2.12 -6.72
N ARG A 543 -5.77 2.19 -6.50
CA ARG A 543 -5.17 2.01 -5.18
C ARG A 543 -4.97 3.36 -4.53
N LEU A 544 -5.68 3.62 -3.44
CA LEU A 544 -5.59 4.89 -2.72
C LEU A 544 -4.30 4.97 -1.88
N ASP A 545 -3.76 6.19 -1.77
CA ASP A 545 -2.76 6.50 -0.74
C ASP A 545 -3.40 6.37 0.65
N SER A 546 -2.58 6.07 1.64
CA SER A 546 -3.01 6.01 3.04
C SER A 546 -3.18 7.39 3.68
N ASP A 547 -2.62 8.42 3.07
CA ASP A 547 -2.60 9.81 3.55
C ASP A 547 -3.68 10.63 2.82
N ALA A 548 -4.94 10.53 3.29
CA ALA A 548 -5.99 11.46 2.89
C ALA A 548 -5.76 12.81 3.60
N TYR A 549 -6.10 13.92 2.97
CA TYR A 549 -5.90 15.23 3.59
C TYR A 549 -7.09 16.17 3.45
N LEU A 550 -7.29 16.96 4.51
CA LEU A 550 -8.37 17.92 4.59
C LEU A 550 -7.99 19.25 3.89
N VAL A 551 -8.95 19.84 3.20
CA VAL A 551 -8.83 21.19 2.60
C VAL A 551 -10.06 22.02 2.96
N ILE A 552 -9.84 23.27 3.35
CA ILE A 552 -10.92 24.26 3.53
C ILE A 552 -11.06 25.03 2.21
N SER A 553 -12.19 24.88 1.53
CA SER A 553 -12.43 25.57 0.25
C SER A 553 -12.59 27.08 0.46
N PRO A 554 -12.51 27.90 -0.62
CA PRO A 554 -12.78 29.35 -0.53
C PRO A 554 -14.17 29.69 0.01
N GLU A 555 -15.14 28.81 -0.21
CA GLU A 555 -16.52 28.94 0.29
C GLU A 555 -16.66 28.50 1.76
N GLY A 556 -15.59 27.97 2.36
CA GLY A 556 -15.56 27.50 3.74
C GLY A 556 -16.11 26.09 3.94
N ARG A 557 -16.19 25.26 2.90
CA ARG A 557 -16.54 23.86 2.99
C ARG A 557 -15.30 23.01 3.32
N LEU A 558 -15.51 21.91 4.04
CA LEU A 558 -14.48 20.92 4.35
C LEU A 558 -14.48 19.84 3.25
N LEU A 559 -13.36 19.65 2.60
CA LEU A 559 -13.19 18.70 1.49
C LEU A 559 -11.99 17.79 1.77
N TRP A 560 -12.17 16.49 1.57
CA TRP A 560 -11.11 15.52 1.66
C TRP A 560 -10.50 15.25 0.29
N PHE A 561 -9.20 15.25 0.24
CA PHE A 561 -8.43 14.85 -0.94
C PHE A 561 -7.78 13.50 -0.71
N LEU A 562 -7.89 12.60 -1.68
CA LEU A 562 -7.26 11.29 -1.68
C LEU A 562 -6.50 11.10 -2.99
N ASP A 563 -5.26 10.66 -2.89
CA ASP A 563 -4.45 10.31 -4.05
C ASP A 563 -4.73 8.88 -4.49
N GLY A 564 -4.91 8.70 -5.80
CA GLY A 564 -5.21 7.41 -6.42
C GLY A 564 -4.11 6.96 -7.38
N TYR A 565 -3.65 5.72 -7.17
CA TYR A 565 -2.59 5.11 -7.96
C TYR A 565 -3.13 4.07 -8.91
N THR A 566 -2.64 4.09 -10.13
CA THR A 566 -2.71 2.97 -11.06
C THR A 566 -1.47 2.12 -10.91
N THR A 567 -1.65 0.81 -10.82
CA THR A 567 -0.55 -0.14 -10.62
C THR A 567 -0.75 -1.39 -11.46
N THR A 568 0.35 -2.00 -11.89
CA THR A 568 0.35 -3.36 -12.46
C THR A 568 1.65 -4.10 -12.11
N ASP A 569 1.61 -5.42 -12.10
CA ASP A 569 2.78 -6.30 -11.98
C ASP A 569 3.25 -6.83 -13.34
N ARG A 570 2.70 -6.26 -14.44
CA ARG A 570 2.85 -6.74 -15.82
C ARG A 570 3.63 -5.78 -16.72
N PHE A 571 4.49 -4.94 -16.16
CA PHE A 571 5.38 -4.11 -16.96
C PHE A 571 6.71 -4.84 -17.22
N PRO A 572 7.05 -5.18 -18.48
CA PRO A 572 8.26 -5.95 -18.81
C PRO A 572 9.55 -5.29 -18.30
N TYR A 573 10.51 -6.09 -17.83
CA TYR A 573 11.83 -5.67 -17.33
C TYR A 573 11.83 -4.75 -16.10
N SER A 574 10.71 -4.22 -15.63
CA SER A 574 10.67 -3.31 -14.50
C SER A 574 10.74 -4.04 -13.17
N GLU A 575 11.62 -3.57 -12.27
CA GLU A 575 11.78 -4.11 -10.92
C GLU A 575 10.50 -3.95 -10.09
N PRO A 576 9.97 -5.00 -9.46
CA PRO A 576 8.79 -4.90 -8.61
C PRO A 576 9.11 -4.29 -7.25
N PHE A 577 8.20 -3.44 -6.77
CA PHE A 577 8.28 -2.86 -5.45
C PHE A 577 7.28 -3.52 -4.50
N ARG A 578 7.75 -4.46 -3.68
CA ARG A 578 6.91 -5.19 -2.69
C ARG A 578 5.56 -5.65 -3.30
N ASN A 579 4.44 -5.30 -2.66
CA ASN A 579 3.08 -5.64 -3.10
C ASN A 579 2.44 -4.56 -4.00
N MET A 580 3.22 -3.57 -4.47
CA MET A 580 2.72 -2.46 -5.31
C MET A 580 2.82 -2.76 -6.82
N GLY A 581 3.33 -3.93 -7.19
CA GLY A 581 3.59 -4.25 -8.58
C GLY A 581 4.93 -3.69 -9.08
N ASN A 582 5.08 -3.59 -10.40
CA ASN A 582 6.29 -3.10 -11.07
C ASN A 582 6.05 -1.91 -12.02
N TYR A 583 4.89 -1.27 -11.87
CA TYR A 583 4.50 -0.01 -12.50
C TYR A 583 3.60 0.76 -11.56
N MET A 584 3.78 2.06 -11.47
CA MET A 584 2.96 2.92 -10.63
C MET A 584 2.90 4.34 -11.18
N ARG A 585 1.71 4.94 -11.18
CA ARG A 585 1.44 6.36 -11.48
C ARG A 585 0.44 6.93 -10.48
N ASN A 586 0.58 8.22 -10.16
CA ASN A 586 -0.43 8.97 -9.44
C ASN A 586 -1.43 9.57 -10.45
N SER A 587 -2.35 8.76 -10.91
CA SER A 587 -3.21 9.10 -12.05
C SER A 587 -4.52 9.77 -11.68
N VAL A 588 -4.92 9.71 -10.40
CA VAL A 588 -6.23 10.22 -9.96
C VAL A 588 -6.11 11.03 -8.67
N LYS A 589 -6.83 12.15 -8.61
CA LYS A 589 -7.16 12.89 -7.39
C LYS A 589 -8.64 12.73 -7.12
N ALA A 590 -9.01 12.14 -5.98
CA ALA A 590 -10.38 12.06 -5.52
C ALA A 590 -10.65 13.19 -4.52
N VAL A 591 -11.77 13.87 -4.68
CA VAL A 591 -12.24 14.90 -3.75
C VAL A 591 -13.57 14.47 -3.18
N VAL A 592 -13.68 14.43 -1.85
CA VAL A 592 -14.89 14.03 -1.13
C VAL A 592 -15.36 15.16 -0.24
N ASP A 593 -16.60 15.58 -0.39
CA ASP A 593 -17.21 16.59 0.49
C ASP A 593 -17.53 15.99 1.86
N ALA A 594 -17.04 16.60 2.93
CA ALA A 594 -17.21 16.09 4.29
C ALA A 594 -18.66 16.17 4.80
N TYR A 595 -19.49 17.06 4.24
CA TYR A 595 -20.89 17.26 4.60
C TYR A 595 -21.85 16.39 3.77
N ASP A 596 -21.75 16.48 2.44
CA ASP A 596 -22.65 15.79 1.51
C ASP A 596 -22.17 14.41 1.06
N GLY A 597 -20.88 14.10 1.20
CA GLY A 597 -20.26 12.86 0.75
C GLY A 597 -20.20 12.70 -0.77
N THR A 598 -20.39 13.79 -1.52
CA THR A 598 -20.18 13.77 -2.98
C THR A 598 -18.73 13.46 -3.28
N VAL A 599 -18.50 12.68 -4.32
CA VAL A 599 -17.15 12.27 -4.75
C VAL A 599 -16.92 12.80 -6.16
N GLU A 600 -15.77 13.40 -6.38
CA GLU A 600 -15.31 13.80 -7.71
C GLU A 600 -13.94 13.22 -7.98
N LEU A 601 -13.75 12.61 -9.15
CA LEU A 601 -12.51 11.97 -9.56
C LEU A 601 -11.87 12.77 -10.70
N TYR A 602 -10.64 13.24 -10.49
CA TYR A 602 -9.90 14.06 -11.46
C TYR A 602 -8.68 13.32 -11.96
N LEU A 603 -8.41 13.38 -13.26
CA LEU A 603 -7.21 12.80 -13.89
C LEU A 603 -6.01 13.72 -13.62
N SER A 604 -5.08 13.26 -12.80
CA SER A 604 -3.82 13.97 -12.53
C SER A 604 -2.70 13.59 -13.49
N ASP A 605 -2.72 12.38 -14.06
CA ASP A 605 -1.86 11.97 -15.16
C ASP A 605 -2.72 11.42 -16.33
N PRO A 606 -3.19 12.27 -17.23
CA PRO A 606 -4.00 11.85 -18.36
C PRO A 606 -3.21 11.06 -19.41
N THR A 607 -1.88 10.95 -19.29
CA THR A 607 -1.03 10.20 -20.23
C THR A 607 -0.88 8.73 -19.85
N ASP A 608 -1.27 8.35 -18.63
CA ASP A 608 -1.19 6.97 -18.16
C ASP A 608 -2.17 6.04 -18.90
N PRO A 609 -1.70 5.01 -19.63
CA PRO A 609 -2.57 4.12 -20.41
C PRO A 609 -3.54 3.30 -19.56
N ILE A 610 -3.19 3.03 -18.27
CA ILE A 610 -4.06 2.27 -17.38
C ILE A 610 -5.30 3.10 -17.06
N ILE A 611 -5.13 4.35 -16.63
CA ILE A 611 -6.29 5.19 -16.32
C ILE A 611 -7.10 5.55 -17.58
N GLN A 612 -6.45 5.72 -18.73
CA GLN A 612 -7.15 5.91 -20.01
C GLN A 612 -8.04 4.70 -20.36
N THR A 613 -7.55 3.47 -20.08
CA THR A 613 -8.34 2.25 -20.27
C THR A 613 -9.57 2.26 -19.36
N PHE A 614 -9.43 2.61 -18.09
CA PHE A 614 -10.56 2.71 -17.17
C PHE A 614 -11.52 3.87 -17.52
N ALA A 615 -11.01 4.98 -18.02
CA ALA A 615 -11.85 6.08 -18.49
C ALA A 615 -12.71 5.69 -19.72
N LYS A 616 -12.19 4.83 -20.59
CA LYS A 616 -12.98 4.23 -21.70
C LYS A 616 -14.03 3.24 -21.19
N ILE A 617 -13.68 2.42 -20.21
CA ILE A 617 -14.58 1.43 -19.59
C ILE A 617 -15.72 2.13 -18.86
N PHE A 618 -15.44 3.20 -18.14
CA PHE A 618 -16.38 3.95 -17.30
C PHE A 618 -16.50 5.41 -17.78
N PRO A 619 -17.21 5.67 -18.89
CA PRO A 619 -17.31 7.01 -19.42
C PRO A 619 -18.03 7.95 -18.44
N GLY A 620 -17.52 9.18 -18.32
CA GLY A 620 -18.07 10.22 -17.44
C GLY A 620 -17.72 10.07 -15.96
N THR A 621 -16.92 9.06 -15.58
CA THR A 621 -16.47 8.85 -14.18
C THR A 621 -15.35 9.82 -13.79
N PHE A 622 -14.49 10.17 -14.72
CA PHE A 622 -13.34 11.04 -14.49
C PHE A 622 -13.51 12.38 -15.16
N LYS A 623 -13.12 13.45 -14.46
CA LYS A 623 -13.00 14.82 -14.95
C LYS A 623 -11.55 15.15 -15.29
N ALA A 624 -11.30 16.03 -16.23
CA ALA A 624 -9.97 16.58 -16.45
C ALA A 624 -9.54 17.42 -15.24
N LEU A 625 -8.23 17.43 -14.92
CA LEU A 625 -7.71 18.15 -13.75
C LEU A 625 -8.01 19.65 -13.83
N GLU A 626 -8.01 20.22 -15.03
CA GLU A 626 -8.30 21.63 -15.32
C GLU A 626 -9.75 22.02 -15.01
N GLN A 627 -10.65 21.04 -14.90
CA GLN A 627 -12.04 21.25 -14.48
C GLN A 627 -12.20 21.37 -12.97
N MET A 628 -11.15 21.09 -12.19
CA MET A 628 -11.15 21.33 -10.76
C MET A 628 -11.25 22.84 -10.48
N PRO A 629 -12.13 23.28 -9.55
CA PRO A 629 -12.19 24.68 -9.16
C PRO A 629 -10.82 25.24 -8.83
N ALA A 630 -10.47 26.41 -9.35
CA ALA A 630 -9.15 27.00 -9.19
C ALA A 630 -8.73 27.19 -7.71
N GLY A 631 -9.72 27.40 -6.82
CA GLY A 631 -9.48 27.44 -5.38
C GLY A 631 -9.00 26.11 -4.82
N LEU A 632 -9.48 24.97 -5.34
CA LEU A 632 -9.08 23.62 -4.91
C LEU A 632 -7.80 23.16 -5.60
N LEU A 633 -7.63 23.52 -6.87
CA LEU A 633 -6.43 23.17 -7.64
C LEU A 633 -5.13 23.68 -6.97
N ARG A 634 -5.20 24.75 -6.21
CA ARG A 634 -4.05 25.29 -5.44
C ARG A 634 -3.65 24.42 -4.24
N HIS A 635 -4.49 23.46 -3.85
CA HIS A 635 -4.26 22.58 -2.71
C HIS A 635 -3.84 21.17 -3.10
N ILE A 636 -3.74 20.83 -4.39
CA ILE A 636 -3.20 19.54 -4.81
C ILE A 636 -1.74 19.43 -4.39
N ARG A 637 -1.34 18.24 -3.91
CA ARG A 637 0.03 17.94 -3.45
C ARG A 637 0.62 16.77 -4.22
N TYR A 638 1.95 16.70 -4.23
CA TYR A 638 2.64 15.47 -4.65
C TYR A 638 2.58 14.47 -3.48
N PRO A 639 2.10 13.21 -3.69
CA PRO A 639 1.84 12.30 -2.58
C PRO A 639 3.12 11.82 -1.90
N PRO A 640 3.21 11.82 -0.55
CA PRO A 640 4.39 11.34 0.17
C PRO A 640 4.64 9.85 -0.04
N GLY A 641 3.58 9.04 -0.12
CA GLY A 641 3.67 7.60 -0.40
C GLY A 641 4.30 7.31 -1.75
N PHE A 642 3.91 8.04 -2.80
CA PHE A 642 4.47 7.90 -4.14
C PHE A 642 5.94 8.34 -4.19
N LEU A 643 6.27 9.51 -3.63
CA LEU A 643 7.66 9.99 -3.58
C LEU A 643 8.57 9.02 -2.81
N SER A 644 8.08 8.42 -1.72
CA SER A 644 8.82 7.42 -0.94
C SER A 644 9.16 6.19 -1.78
N ILE A 645 8.25 5.73 -2.62
CA ILE A 645 8.48 4.60 -3.53
C ILE A 645 9.48 4.99 -4.62
N GLN A 646 9.27 6.15 -5.26
CA GLN A 646 10.20 6.69 -6.27
C GLN A 646 11.60 6.87 -5.70
N ALA A 647 11.73 7.41 -4.49
CA ALA A 647 13.01 7.59 -3.82
C ALA A 647 13.73 6.25 -3.58
N LYS A 648 13.01 5.21 -3.12
CA LYS A 648 13.58 3.86 -2.94
C LYS A 648 14.04 3.24 -4.25
N MET A 649 13.30 3.44 -5.32
CA MET A 649 13.73 3.01 -6.65
C MET A 649 14.91 3.84 -7.16
N LEU A 650 14.84 5.17 -7.04
CA LEU A 650 15.90 6.08 -7.48
C LEU A 650 17.23 5.83 -6.74
N ALA A 651 17.17 5.42 -5.47
CA ALA A 651 18.36 5.07 -4.68
C ALA A 651 19.28 4.05 -5.36
N THR A 652 18.72 3.18 -6.21
CA THR A 652 19.47 2.22 -7.03
C THR A 652 19.52 2.64 -8.51
N TYR A 653 18.40 3.09 -9.05
CA TYR A 653 18.19 3.31 -10.49
C TYR A 653 18.63 4.71 -10.98
N HIS A 654 19.27 5.53 -10.11
CA HIS A 654 20.02 6.70 -10.57
C HIS A 654 21.34 6.34 -11.23
N MET A 655 21.87 5.13 -10.96
CA MET A 655 23.04 4.57 -11.63
C MET A 655 22.63 4.08 -13.02
N GLU A 656 22.95 4.82 -14.06
CA GLU A 656 22.58 4.49 -15.44
C GLU A 656 23.60 3.59 -16.14
N ASP A 657 24.87 3.65 -15.71
CA ASP A 657 25.89 2.76 -16.22
C ASP A 657 25.70 1.33 -15.68
N PRO A 658 25.58 0.30 -16.55
CA PRO A 658 25.30 -1.07 -16.11
C PRO A 658 26.39 -1.67 -15.23
N GLN A 659 27.65 -1.27 -15.36
CA GLN A 659 28.73 -1.79 -14.55
C GLN A 659 28.72 -1.18 -13.15
N VAL A 660 28.51 0.14 -13.05
CA VAL A 660 28.31 0.86 -11.78
C VAL A 660 27.09 0.33 -11.05
N PHE A 661 26.00 0.08 -11.78
CA PHE A 661 24.77 -0.49 -11.26
C PHE A 661 24.97 -1.92 -10.72
N TYR A 662 25.65 -2.78 -11.49
CA TYR A 662 25.93 -4.17 -11.10
C TYR A 662 26.78 -4.24 -9.84
N ASN A 663 27.85 -3.44 -9.77
CA ASN A 663 28.75 -3.37 -8.63
C ASN A 663 28.15 -2.62 -7.42
N LYS A 664 27.02 -1.92 -7.60
CA LYS A 664 26.40 -1.03 -6.60
C LYS A 664 27.38 0.00 -6.05
N GLU A 665 28.21 0.59 -6.92
CA GLU A 665 29.34 1.48 -6.54
C GLU A 665 28.84 2.78 -5.90
N ASP A 666 27.71 3.32 -6.35
CA ASP A 666 27.09 4.56 -5.85
C ASP A 666 25.69 4.34 -5.27
N LEU A 667 25.46 3.21 -4.59
CA LEU A 667 24.15 2.91 -4.02
C LEU A 667 23.78 3.91 -2.94
N TRP A 668 22.60 4.53 -3.07
CA TRP A 668 22.04 5.45 -2.06
C TRP A 668 21.09 4.75 -1.10
N SER A 669 20.78 5.42 0.00
CA SER A 669 19.76 5.03 0.96
C SER A 669 19.06 6.27 1.51
N ILE A 670 17.84 6.09 2.00
CA ILE A 670 17.13 7.12 2.75
C ILE A 670 17.76 7.19 4.15
N PRO A 671 18.16 8.38 4.64
CA PRO A 671 18.73 8.54 5.97
C PRO A 671 17.79 8.02 7.05
N ARG A 672 18.36 7.57 8.16
CA ARG A 672 17.60 7.21 9.35
C ARG A 672 17.59 8.34 10.35
N LYS A 673 16.48 8.50 11.05
CA LYS A 673 16.31 9.43 12.19
C LYS A 673 16.17 8.65 13.49
N SER A 674 16.72 9.19 14.56
CA SER A 674 16.48 8.68 15.91
C SER A 674 15.13 9.20 16.43
N GLY A 675 14.31 8.33 17.01
CA GLY A 675 13.02 8.69 17.60
C GLY A 675 12.70 7.88 18.84
N THR A 676 11.63 8.22 19.54
CA THR A 676 11.17 7.55 20.77
C THR A 676 10.86 6.05 20.62
N GLY A 677 10.80 5.54 19.39
CA GLY A 677 10.58 4.11 19.08
C GLY A 677 11.75 3.42 18.37
N GLY A 678 12.97 3.98 18.45
CA GLY A 678 14.16 3.49 17.74
C GLY A 678 14.45 4.22 16.43
N GLU A 679 15.40 3.69 15.65
CA GLU A 679 15.75 4.27 14.34
C GLU A 679 14.71 3.94 13.27
N ARG A 680 14.23 4.97 12.57
CA ARG A 680 13.30 4.87 11.42
C ARG A 680 13.86 5.60 10.21
N GLU A 681 13.50 5.15 9.01
CA GLU A 681 13.78 5.92 7.79
C GLU A 681 13.10 7.30 7.86
N MET A 682 13.75 8.33 7.31
CA MET A 682 13.12 9.64 7.18
C MET A 682 11.95 9.55 6.21
N GLU A 683 10.87 10.22 6.54
CA GLU A 683 9.70 10.40 5.68
C GLU A 683 9.87 11.69 4.86
N PRO A 684 9.31 11.75 3.64
CA PRO A 684 9.24 12.99 2.90
C PRO A 684 8.52 14.08 3.72
N TYR A 685 8.97 15.31 3.60
CA TYR A 685 8.37 16.44 4.34
C TYR A 685 8.10 17.62 3.42
N TYR A 686 6.94 18.23 3.61
CA TYR A 686 6.55 19.44 2.90
C TYR A 686 7.20 20.68 3.50
N THR A 687 7.56 21.60 2.60
CA THR A 687 8.02 22.95 2.98
C THR A 687 7.71 23.94 1.86
N ILE A 688 7.49 25.21 2.24
CA ILE A 688 7.50 26.32 1.29
C ILE A 688 8.92 26.83 1.22
N MET A 689 9.52 26.76 0.03
CA MET A 689 10.87 27.25 -0.17
C MET A 689 11.11 27.71 -1.60
N LYS A 690 12.11 28.53 -1.77
CA LYS A 690 12.65 28.88 -3.08
C LYS A 690 13.69 27.81 -3.47
N LEU A 691 13.38 27.04 -4.51
CA LEU A 691 14.33 26.08 -5.06
C LEU A 691 15.56 26.79 -5.64
N PRO A 692 16.75 26.16 -5.63
CA PRO A 692 17.93 26.72 -6.27
C PRO A 692 17.64 27.12 -7.73
N ASP A 693 18.13 28.29 -8.12
CA ASP A 693 17.93 28.92 -9.45
C ASP A 693 16.49 29.34 -9.80
N GLU A 694 15.53 29.15 -8.89
CA GLU A 694 14.16 29.63 -9.06
C GLU A 694 13.97 31.03 -8.48
N LYS A 695 12.95 31.75 -9.00
CA LYS A 695 12.66 33.14 -8.61
C LYS A 695 11.64 33.29 -7.51
N LYS A 696 10.77 32.27 -7.33
CA LYS A 696 9.65 32.29 -6.40
C LYS A 696 9.69 31.08 -5.50
N GLU A 697 9.13 31.23 -4.33
CA GLU A 697 8.89 30.13 -3.41
C GLU A 697 7.72 29.26 -3.92
N GLU A 698 7.86 27.96 -3.71
CA GLU A 698 6.87 26.95 -4.05
C GLU A 698 6.67 25.99 -2.86
N PHE A 699 5.52 25.37 -2.79
CA PHE A 699 5.29 24.25 -1.90
C PHE A 699 5.91 23.00 -2.50
N VAL A 700 6.86 22.40 -1.81
CA VAL A 700 7.64 21.26 -2.30
C VAL A 700 7.70 20.16 -1.27
N LEU A 701 7.82 18.93 -1.75
CA LEU A 701 8.01 17.74 -0.93
C LEU A 701 9.47 17.29 -1.06
N LEU A 702 10.19 17.23 0.07
CA LEU A 702 11.63 16.98 0.11
C LEU A 702 11.97 15.63 0.74
N LEU A 703 13.06 15.01 0.25
CA LEU A 703 13.65 13.82 0.85
C LEU A 703 15.16 13.78 0.59
N PRO A 704 16.04 13.73 1.62
CA PRO A 704 17.48 13.57 1.42
C PRO A 704 17.89 12.12 1.14
N PHE A 705 19.09 11.97 0.53
CA PHE A 705 19.77 10.69 0.33
C PHE A 705 21.18 10.71 0.93
N THR A 706 21.59 9.54 1.42
CA THR A 706 22.97 9.24 1.85
C THR A 706 23.52 8.06 1.04
N PRO A 707 24.84 7.89 0.91
CA PRO A 707 25.38 6.63 0.41
C PRO A 707 24.99 5.48 1.34
N SER A 708 24.78 4.28 0.81
CA SER A 708 24.22 3.14 1.55
C SER A 708 24.95 2.75 2.84
N LYS A 709 26.24 3.10 2.99
CA LYS A 709 27.07 2.74 4.15
C LYS A 709 27.72 3.95 4.83
N LYS A 710 27.25 5.14 4.54
CA LYS A 710 27.79 6.39 5.09
C LYS A 710 26.64 7.33 5.47
N ASP A 711 26.88 8.19 6.43
CA ASP A 711 25.87 9.12 6.95
C ASP A 711 25.95 10.53 6.34
N ASN A 712 26.92 10.81 5.45
CA ASN A 712 27.00 12.08 4.71
C ASN A 712 25.94 12.14 3.61
N MET A 713 25.46 13.33 3.25
CA MET A 713 24.46 13.47 2.18
C MET A 713 25.09 13.33 0.79
N SER A 714 24.42 12.60 -0.11
CA SER A 714 24.76 12.46 -1.53
C SER A 714 23.89 13.33 -2.42
N ALA A 715 22.62 13.46 -2.09
CA ALA A 715 21.64 14.20 -2.86
C ALA A 715 20.41 14.54 -2.00
N TRP A 716 19.54 15.37 -2.54
CA TRP A 716 18.17 15.53 -2.06
C TRP A 716 17.18 15.60 -3.22
N LEU A 717 16.02 15.04 -2.99
CA LEU A 717 14.92 14.93 -3.94
C LEU A 717 13.87 15.97 -3.61
N ALA A 718 13.38 16.71 -4.59
CA ALA A 718 12.29 17.65 -4.48
C ALA A 718 11.19 17.36 -5.48
N ALA A 719 9.98 17.14 -5.01
CA ALA A 719 8.78 17.07 -5.85
C ALA A 719 8.00 18.38 -5.74
N ARG A 720 7.72 19.02 -6.87
CA ARG A 720 7.06 20.32 -6.95
C ARG A 720 5.53 20.14 -6.89
N CYS A 721 4.87 20.92 -6.02
CA CYS A 721 3.43 20.81 -5.77
C CYS A 721 2.61 21.94 -6.39
N ASP A 722 3.23 23.03 -6.86
CA ASP A 722 2.53 24.20 -7.36
C ASP A 722 2.57 24.33 -8.90
N ALA A 723 1.50 24.85 -9.47
CA ALA A 723 1.44 25.18 -10.89
C ALA A 723 2.42 26.34 -11.24
N PRO A 724 3.04 26.34 -12.41
CA PRO A 724 2.88 25.40 -13.53
C PRO A 724 3.76 24.13 -13.44
N HIS A 725 4.47 23.92 -12.33
CA HIS A 725 5.48 22.88 -12.19
C HIS A 725 5.00 21.64 -11.43
N TYR A 726 3.72 21.57 -11.12
CA TYR A 726 3.14 20.42 -10.44
C TYR A 726 3.55 19.09 -11.09
N GLY A 727 3.99 18.14 -10.26
CA GLY A 727 4.39 16.79 -10.72
C GLY A 727 5.84 16.66 -11.17
N LYS A 728 6.57 17.77 -11.36
CA LYS A 728 8.00 17.72 -11.66
C LYS A 728 8.81 17.32 -10.44
N VAL A 729 9.76 16.41 -10.66
CA VAL A 729 10.67 15.93 -9.62
C VAL A 729 12.10 16.30 -10.00
N VAL A 730 12.84 16.86 -9.07
CA VAL A 730 14.23 17.30 -9.26
C VAL A 730 15.13 16.64 -8.23
N VAL A 731 16.26 16.10 -8.67
CA VAL A 731 17.34 15.62 -7.81
C VAL A 731 18.47 16.64 -7.79
N TYR A 732 18.88 17.07 -6.64
CA TYR A 732 20.04 17.93 -6.45
C TYR A 732 21.18 17.09 -5.89
N ARG A 733 22.27 16.92 -6.68
CA ARG A 733 23.42 16.11 -6.29
C ARG A 733 24.50 16.97 -5.65
N PHE A 734 25.10 16.46 -4.60
CA PHE A 734 26.26 17.07 -3.97
C PHE A 734 27.57 16.64 -4.65
N PRO A 735 28.58 17.52 -4.73
CA PRO A 735 29.90 17.17 -5.23
C PRO A 735 30.51 16.02 -4.41
N LYS A 736 30.94 14.94 -5.06
CA LYS A 736 31.49 13.74 -4.38
C LYS A 736 32.73 14.01 -3.55
N GLN A 737 33.52 15.07 -3.90
CA GLN A 737 34.73 15.47 -3.17
C GLN A 737 34.44 16.32 -1.92
N LYS A 738 33.20 16.76 -1.70
CA LYS A 738 32.80 17.60 -0.58
C LYS A 738 32.05 16.77 0.46
N LEU A 739 32.46 16.93 1.74
CA LEU A 739 31.73 16.35 2.86
C LEU A 739 30.51 17.21 3.19
N VAL A 740 29.32 16.76 2.84
CA VAL A 740 28.05 17.36 3.25
C VAL A 740 27.45 16.51 4.36
N TYR A 741 27.27 17.08 5.54
CA TYR A 741 26.80 16.34 6.71
C TYR A 741 25.33 15.89 6.52
N GLY A 742 25.09 14.61 6.70
CA GLY A 742 23.74 14.07 6.67
C GLY A 742 23.01 14.20 8.01
N PRO A 743 21.71 13.95 8.02
CA PRO A 743 20.87 14.15 9.21
C PRO A 743 21.41 13.45 10.46
N ARG A 744 21.85 12.20 10.35
CA ARG A 744 22.39 11.45 11.48
C ARG A 744 23.70 12.04 12.04
N GLN A 745 24.57 12.57 11.17
CA GLN A 745 25.79 13.24 11.60
C GLN A 745 25.48 14.57 12.30
N ILE A 746 24.46 15.29 11.83
CA ILE A 746 23.99 16.52 12.50
C ILE A 746 23.38 16.18 13.86
N ASP A 747 22.55 15.15 13.97
CA ASP A 747 22.00 14.66 15.25
C ASP A 747 23.14 14.32 16.25
N ALA A 748 24.16 13.60 15.79
CA ALA A 748 25.33 13.28 16.62
C ALA A 748 26.10 14.52 17.07
N ARG A 749 26.24 15.55 16.22
CA ARG A 749 26.88 16.83 16.59
C ARG A 749 26.05 17.63 17.59
N ILE A 750 24.72 17.61 17.46
CA ILE A 750 23.80 18.20 18.43
C ILE A 750 23.97 17.53 19.79
N ASP A 751 24.13 16.21 19.83
CA ASP A 751 24.35 15.44 21.06
C ASP A 751 25.72 15.73 21.71
N GLN A 752 26.72 15.99 20.90
CA GLN A 752 28.08 16.34 21.37
C GLN A 752 28.22 17.78 21.88
N GLU A 753 27.28 18.67 21.54
CA GLU A 753 27.30 20.05 22.01
C GLU A 753 26.98 20.10 23.52
N ALA A 754 27.93 20.53 24.32
CA ALA A 754 27.87 20.42 25.77
C ALA A 754 26.64 21.08 26.41
N GLU A 755 26.27 22.28 25.93
CA GLU A 755 25.10 22.99 26.47
C GLU A 755 23.79 22.29 26.12
N ILE A 756 23.67 21.75 24.91
CA ILE A 756 22.50 21.02 24.47
C ILE A 756 22.39 19.68 25.22
N SER A 757 23.50 18.95 25.30
CA SER A 757 23.57 17.66 26.02
C SER A 757 23.19 17.82 27.49
N LYS A 758 23.69 18.85 28.16
CA LYS A 758 23.35 19.18 29.54
C LYS A 758 21.84 19.46 29.70
N GLN A 759 21.26 20.28 28.83
CA GLN A 759 19.83 20.59 28.89
C GLN A 759 18.96 19.36 28.62
N LEU A 760 19.31 18.55 27.62
CA LEU A 760 18.61 17.30 27.34
C LEU A 760 18.64 16.33 28.51
N SER A 761 19.81 16.18 29.15
CA SER A 761 19.95 15.33 30.33
C SER A 761 19.11 15.82 31.51
N LEU A 762 19.02 17.13 31.72
CA LEU A 762 18.16 17.72 32.75
C LEU A 762 16.68 17.51 32.47
N TRP A 763 16.26 17.59 31.21
CA TRP A 763 14.86 17.46 30.81
C TRP A 763 14.37 16.01 30.70
N ASN A 764 15.28 15.04 30.58
CA ASN A 764 14.96 13.60 30.58
C ASN A 764 15.02 12.97 31.99
N GLN A 765 14.91 13.76 33.04
CA GLN A 765 14.84 13.25 34.43
C GLN A 765 13.39 12.82 34.75
N ARG A 766 13.23 12.10 35.89
CA ARG A 766 11.91 11.62 36.35
C ARG A 766 10.86 12.73 36.36
N GLY A 767 9.74 12.49 35.69
CA GLY A 767 8.58 13.40 35.61
C GLY A 767 8.52 14.22 34.33
N SER A 768 9.58 14.27 33.51
CA SER A 768 9.55 14.94 32.20
C SER A 768 10.34 14.19 31.14
N GLN A 769 9.94 14.37 29.90
CA GLN A 769 10.56 13.77 28.71
C GLN A 769 10.86 14.85 27.66
N ALA A 770 12.08 14.91 27.21
CA ALA A 770 12.46 15.71 26.05
C ALA A 770 12.16 14.93 24.76
N ILE A 771 11.33 15.49 23.90
CA ILE A 771 10.96 14.92 22.61
C ILE A 771 11.70 15.69 21.52
N ARG A 772 12.57 15.01 20.79
CA ARG A 772 13.21 15.57 19.60
C ARG A 772 12.28 15.50 18.41
N GLY A 773 12.09 16.62 17.76
CA GLY A 773 11.38 16.68 16.48
C GLY A 773 12.25 16.24 15.31
N ASN A 774 11.63 16.20 14.15
CA ASN A 774 12.31 15.84 12.91
C ASN A 774 13.37 16.89 12.56
N LEU A 775 14.58 16.43 12.23
CA LEU A 775 15.60 17.28 11.67
C LEU A 775 15.26 17.59 10.21
N LEU A 776 15.07 18.86 9.91
CA LEU A 776 14.80 19.35 8.55
C LEU A 776 16.11 19.88 7.95
N ALA A 777 16.48 19.38 6.78
CA ALA A 777 17.59 19.90 5.98
C ALA A 777 17.00 20.79 4.88
N ILE A 778 17.18 22.09 5.00
CA ILE A 778 16.56 23.10 4.13
C ILE A 778 17.64 23.78 3.30
N PRO A 779 17.67 23.55 1.98
CA PRO A 779 18.53 24.29 1.08
C PRO A 779 18.15 25.77 1.06
N ILE A 780 19.14 26.65 1.21
CA ILE A 780 18.99 28.11 1.11
C ILE A 780 20.10 28.63 0.22
N GLU A 781 19.74 29.17 -0.94
CA GLU A 781 20.68 29.57 -2.00
C GLU A 781 21.61 28.38 -2.34
N LYS A 782 22.89 28.48 -2.02
CA LYS A 782 23.90 27.44 -2.25
C LYS A 782 24.31 26.67 -1.01
N SER A 783 23.64 26.93 0.14
CA SER A 783 23.98 26.36 1.46
C SER A 783 22.84 25.52 2.01
N ILE A 784 23.08 24.80 3.11
CA ILE A 784 22.06 24.01 3.80
C ILE A 784 21.88 24.51 5.22
N LEU A 785 20.65 24.77 5.61
CA LEU A 785 20.26 25.08 6.97
C LEU A 785 19.58 23.85 7.59
N TYR A 786 20.03 23.39 8.75
CA TYR A 786 19.41 22.31 9.49
C TYR A 786 18.62 22.88 10.66
N VAL A 787 17.38 22.44 10.82
CA VAL A 787 16.48 22.91 11.87
C VAL A 787 15.83 21.72 12.57
N GLN A 788 15.93 21.68 13.91
CA GLN A 788 15.32 20.64 14.73
C GLN A 788 14.55 21.26 15.89
N PRO A 789 13.23 21.09 15.98
CA PRO A 789 12.45 21.50 17.14
C PRO A 789 12.66 20.53 18.31
N LEU A 790 12.58 21.05 19.53
CA LEU A 790 12.73 20.30 20.77
C LEU A 790 11.56 20.60 21.69
N TYR A 791 10.78 19.56 21.98
CA TYR A 791 9.60 19.66 22.85
C TYR A 791 9.91 19.06 24.22
N LEU A 792 9.18 19.54 25.22
CA LEU A 792 9.17 18.99 26.56
C LEU A 792 7.73 18.57 26.91
N ALA A 793 7.56 17.35 27.38
CA ALA A 793 6.29 16.84 27.86
C ALA A 793 6.45 16.27 29.28
N ALA A 794 5.42 16.36 30.10
CA ALA A 794 5.36 15.62 31.36
C ALA A 794 5.10 14.14 31.09
N GLU A 795 5.70 13.23 31.86
CA GLU A 795 5.42 11.80 31.77
C GLU A 795 3.95 11.46 32.00
N LYS A 796 3.32 12.18 32.93
CA LYS A 796 1.88 12.10 33.17
C LYS A 796 1.22 13.40 32.68
N GLY A 797 0.36 13.31 31.69
CA GLY A 797 -0.34 14.46 31.10
C GLY A 797 0.07 14.82 29.67
N GLN A 798 1.18 14.31 29.18
CA GLN A 798 1.64 14.31 27.77
C GLN A 798 1.25 15.52 26.90
N LEU A 799 1.33 16.75 27.40
CA LEU A 799 1.16 17.96 26.60
C LEU A 799 2.54 18.44 26.12
N PRO A 800 2.93 18.16 24.87
CA PRO A 800 4.20 18.60 24.34
C PRO A 800 4.23 20.12 24.15
N GLU A 801 5.23 20.79 24.74
CA GLU A 801 5.48 22.21 24.58
C GLU A 801 6.79 22.43 23.82
N LEU A 802 6.80 23.26 22.79
CA LEU A 802 8.03 23.62 22.07
C LEU A 802 8.90 24.52 22.97
N LYS A 803 10.01 23.99 23.43
CA LYS A 803 10.91 24.73 24.35
C LYS A 803 12.11 25.34 23.65
N ARG A 804 12.65 24.71 22.62
CA ARG A 804 13.83 25.18 21.88
C ARG A 804 13.70 24.79 20.39
N VAL A 805 14.42 25.54 19.57
CA VAL A 805 14.70 25.21 18.17
C VAL A 805 16.19 25.18 17.99
N ILE A 806 16.73 24.05 17.59
CA ILE A 806 18.14 23.88 17.30
C ILE A 806 18.34 24.18 15.82
N VAL A 807 19.24 25.12 15.54
CA VAL A 807 19.60 25.54 14.18
C VAL A 807 21.08 25.29 13.99
N VAL A 808 21.42 24.51 12.96
CA VAL A 808 22.79 24.20 12.60
C VAL A 808 23.07 24.70 11.19
N PHE A 809 24.12 25.51 11.06
CA PHE A 809 24.63 26.02 9.78
C PHE A 809 26.13 26.13 9.83
N PHE A 810 26.78 26.16 8.68
CA PHE A 810 28.24 26.25 8.56
C PHE A 810 28.60 27.64 8.00
N PRO A 811 29.20 28.53 8.80
CA PRO A 811 29.64 29.82 8.29
C PRO A 811 30.92 29.65 7.45
N GLY A 812 31.04 30.39 6.33
CA GLY A 812 32.13 30.30 5.38
C GLY A 812 33.51 30.56 6.00
N HIS A 813 34.55 30.04 5.36
CA HIS A 813 35.91 29.96 5.83
C HIS A 813 36.54 31.29 6.22
N GLY A 814 36.85 31.41 7.51
CA GLY A 814 37.78 32.37 8.15
C GLY A 814 38.53 31.76 9.32
N ARG A 815 38.36 30.46 9.65
CA ARG A 815 38.99 29.76 10.78
C ARG A 815 39.67 28.47 10.37
N LYS A 816 40.82 28.20 11.02
CA LYS A 816 41.71 27.04 10.78
C LYS A 816 40.96 25.70 10.88
N PRO A 817 41.40 24.66 10.10
CA PRO A 817 40.86 23.31 10.20
C PRO A 817 41.04 22.77 11.62
N GLY A 818 40.00 22.46 12.35
CA GLY A 818 40.08 21.87 13.70
C GLY A 818 39.08 22.41 14.72
N ALA A 819 38.48 23.58 14.49
CA ALA A 819 37.46 24.10 15.40
C ALA A 819 36.04 23.75 14.88
N CYS A 820 35.30 22.99 15.65
CA CYS A 820 33.88 22.74 15.41
C CYS A 820 33.13 24.08 15.43
N PRO A 821 32.32 24.44 14.42
CA PRO A 821 31.51 25.65 14.49
C PRO A 821 30.49 25.51 15.61
N PRO A 822 30.25 26.55 16.42
CA PRO A 822 29.27 26.48 17.49
C PRO A 822 27.85 26.29 16.89
N ALA A 823 27.09 25.33 17.41
CA ALA A 823 25.67 25.23 17.14
C ALA A 823 24.99 26.48 17.72
N GLY A 824 24.34 27.28 16.86
CA GLY A 824 23.61 28.46 17.32
C GLY A 824 22.26 28.03 17.92
N VAL A 825 22.08 28.28 19.22
CA VAL A 825 20.80 28.05 19.89
C VAL A 825 19.98 29.34 19.87
N TRP A 826 18.82 29.31 19.21
CA TRP A 826 17.89 30.42 19.26
C TRP A 826 17.23 30.48 20.63
N ARG A 827 17.41 31.60 21.36
CA ARG A 827 16.58 31.87 22.53
C ARG A 827 15.25 32.52 22.09
N ARG A 828 14.20 32.21 22.84
CA ARG A 828 12.88 32.80 22.78
C ARG A 828 12.92 34.30 22.47
N ALA A 829 12.25 34.74 21.41
CA ALA A 829 11.99 36.15 21.19
C ALA A 829 11.08 36.65 22.32
N ASP A 830 11.49 37.68 23.03
CA ASP A 830 10.67 38.35 24.03
C ASP A 830 9.53 39.11 23.33
N PRO A 831 8.27 38.75 23.55
CA PRO A 831 7.14 39.38 22.85
C PRO A 831 6.92 40.85 23.21
N ARG A 832 7.69 41.41 24.13
CA ARG A 832 7.54 42.80 24.58
C ARG A 832 8.32 43.82 23.74
N LYS A 833 9.19 43.36 22.78
CA LYS A 833 9.84 44.26 21.84
C LYS A 833 9.18 44.16 20.51
N GLY A 834 8.35 45.14 20.21
CA GLY A 834 7.71 45.29 18.92
C GLY A 834 8.73 45.32 17.78
N SER A 835 8.29 44.76 16.70
CA SER A 835 8.79 44.75 15.34
C SER A 835 9.94 45.73 15.01
N ALA A 836 11.17 45.43 15.41
CA ALA A 836 12.42 45.87 14.80
C ALA A 836 13.59 45.35 15.65
N GLU A 837 14.49 44.61 15.00
CA GLU A 837 15.69 43.97 15.54
C GLU A 837 15.55 42.54 16.09
N SER A 838 15.33 41.57 15.20
CA SER A 838 15.78 40.20 15.40
C SER A 838 17.26 40.09 15.03
N GLY A 839 18.11 40.54 15.95
CA GLY A 839 19.57 40.44 15.79
C GLY A 839 20.07 39.05 16.12
N TRP A 840 20.72 38.43 15.20
CA TRP A 840 21.53 37.24 15.41
C TRP A 840 22.76 37.58 16.26
N ARG A 841 22.86 37.03 17.48
CA ARG A 841 24.12 37.06 18.21
C ARG A 841 24.84 35.74 18.06
N SER A 842 25.93 35.76 17.33
CA SER A 842 26.95 34.73 17.37
C SER A 842 27.73 34.88 18.71
N GLY A 843 27.73 33.86 19.54
CA GLY A 843 28.61 33.79 20.70
C GLY A 843 30.07 33.63 20.28
N SER A 844 30.78 34.69 20.03
CA SER A 844 32.22 34.66 19.92
C SER A 844 32.81 35.25 21.21
N GLY A 845 33.24 34.36 22.11
CA GLY A 845 34.15 34.76 23.17
C GLY A 845 35.54 34.97 22.59
N ALA A 846 35.96 36.19 22.50
CA ALA A 846 37.38 36.53 22.30
C ALA A 846 37.75 37.61 23.34
N GLY A 847 38.63 37.21 24.25
CA GLY A 847 39.31 38.16 25.09
C GLY A 847 40.32 38.98 24.28
N SER A 848 40.41 40.25 24.53
CA SER A 848 41.63 41.03 24.31
C SER A 848 41.68 42.18 25.28
N ASN A 849 42.85 42.28 25.93
CA ASN A 849 43.41 43.28 26.79
C ASN A 849 43.15 44.74 26.38
N GLY A 850 42.95 45.61 27.38
CA GLY A 850 43.01 47.02 27.24
C GLY A 850 42.88 47.70 28.62
N ALA A 851 44.01 48.14 29.18
CA ALA A 851 44.16 48.85 30.45
C ALA A 851 43.46 50.20 30.44
N ALA A 852 42.94 50.63 31.58
CA ALA A 852 43.23 51.86 32.27
C ALA A 852 42.27 52.10 33.47
N ASP A 853 42.83 52.09 34.62
CA ASP A 853 42.83 53.07 35.72
C ASP A 853 41.44 53.57 36.29
N GLY A 854 41.26 53.37 37.59
CA GLY A 854 40.23 54.07 38.37
C GLY A 854 40.00 53.44 39.78
N ARG A 855 40.93 53.85 40.73
CA ARG A 855 40.88 53.56 42.19
C ARG A 855 39.54 53.94 42.87
N ARG A 856 39.11 53.12 43.81
CA ARG A 856 38.68 53.42 45.23
C ARG A 856 38.08 52.11 45.84
N SER A 857 38.81 51.57 46.75
CA SER A 857 39.00 51.47 48.19
C SER A 857 37.72 51.01 49.02
N LEU A 858 37.99 50.07 49.95
CA LEU A 858 37.44 49.75 51.27
C LEU A 858 36.34 48.67 51.20
N GLY A 859 36.38 47.58 51.92
CA GLY A 859 37.05 47.10 53.13
C GLY A 859 36.58 45.65 53.48
N PRO A 860 37.03 45.00 54.54
CA PRO A 860 37.30 43.56 54.55
C PRO A 860 36.26 42.67 55.22
N LEU A 861 36.26 41.41 54.81
CA LEU A 861 36.16 40.12 55.45
C LEU A 861 35.21 39.92 56.67
N PRO A 862 34.63 38.66 56.81
CA PRO A 862 35.35 37.70 57.71
C PRO A 862 35.52 36.30 57.14
N GLN A 863 36.51 35.63 57.73
CA GLN A 863 37.10 34.33 57.48
C GLN A 863 36.26 33.15 58.04
N GLY A 864 36.34 32.03 57.40
CA GLY A 864 36.69 30.68 57.78
C GLY A 864 35.61 29.71 58.19
N PRO A 865 35.81 28.43 58.33
CA PRO A 865 37.09 27.71 58.40
C PRO A 865 37.18 26.40 57.52
N GLY A 866 38.41 26.05 57.20
CA GLY A 866 39.02 24.75 57.49
C GLY A 866 38.74 23.55 56.57
N ILE A 867 39.65 23.29 55.65
CA ILE A 867 39.81 22.02 54.91
C ILE A 867 40.52 21.00 55.87
N PRO A 868 40.10 19.72 55.91
CA PRO A 868 41.04 18.64 56.28
C PRO A 868 41.47 17.84 55.05
N LYS A 869 42.77 17.54 55.12
CA LYS A 869 43.59 16.82 54.14
C LYS A 869 43.27 15.34 54.06
N THR A 870 43.45 14.83 52.85
CA THR A 870 43.91 13.50 52.44
C THR A 870 44.23 12.47 53.58
N GLY A 871 43.60 11.32 53.61
CA GLY A 871 43.99 10.19 54.42
C GLY A 871 42.97 9.08 54.64
N GLN A 872 41.93 8.94 53.95
CA GLN A 872 40.91 7.90 54.21
C GLN A 872 40.55 6.97 53.05
N LEU A 873 41.20 7.08 51.90
CA LEU A 873 40.91 6.24 50.72
C LEU A 873 41.75 4.94 50.65
N ASP A 874 42.79 4.80 51.49
CA ASP A 874 43.67 3.60 51.50
C ASP A 874 43.28 2.53 52.51
N ARG A 875 42.29 2.72 53.36
CA ARG A 875 41.81 1.72 54.30
C ARG A 875 40.60 0.86 53.83
N LEU A 876 39.99 1.22 52.75
CA LEU A 876 38.87 0.43 52.18
C LEU A 876 39.32 -0.54 51.07
N ARG A 877 40.56 -0.43 50.59
CA ARG A 877 41.08 -1.30 49.54
C ARG A 877 41.79 -2.58 50.08
N ARG A 878 42.13 -2.62 51.39
CA ARG A 878 42.80 -3.80 52.03
C ARG A 878 41.88 -4.75 52.78
N ARG A 879 40.58 -4.62 52.72
CA ARG A 879 39.59 -5.54 53.37
C ARG A 879 38.82 -6.40 52.38
N ALA A 880 39.14 -6.35 51.12
CA ALA A 880 38.45 -7.10 50.03
C ALA A 880 39.30 -8.28 49.50
N GLU A 881 40.51 -8.51 49.99
CA GLU A 881 41.43 -9.57 49.49
C GLU A 881 41.59 -10.79 50.43
N GLU A 882 40.85 -10.85 51.54
CA GLU A 882 41.01 -12.00 52.52
C GLU A 882 39.78 -12.90 52.71
N THR A 883 38.76 -12.88 51.86
CA THR A 883 37.77 -13.93 51.93
C THR A 883 37.42 -14.41 50.52
N GLY A 884 38.15 -15.44 50.10
CA GLY A 884 37.81 -16.23 48.91
C GLY A 884 36.50 -16.97 49.09
N ARG A 885 35.50 -16.63 48.28
CA ARG A 885 34.38 -17.47 47.86
C ARG A 885 33.77 -16.94 46.61
N HIS A 886 33.71 -17.73 45.55
CA HIS A 886 33.00 -17.52 44.32
C HIS A 886 31.51 -17.26 44.57
N PRO A 887 30.88 -16.30 43.88
CA PRO A 887 29.42 -16.29 43.81
C PRO A 887 28.88 -16.92 42.52
N GLU A 888 27.95 -17.79 42.75
CA GLU A 888 27.06 -18.40 41.77
C GLU A 888 26.14 -17.35 41.08
N LYS A 889 25.70 -17.69 39.85
CA LYS A 889 24.78 -16.91 39.01
C LYS A 889 23.40 -16.80 39.69
N PRO A 890 22.72 -15.64 39.64
CA PRO A 890 21.35 -15.55 40.13
C PRO A 890 20.35 -16.09 39.11
N GLY A 891 19.39 -16.83 39.62
CA GLY A 891 18.29 -17.45 38.91
C GLY A 891 17.18 -16.46 38.52
N LYS A 892 16.41 -16.90 37.55
CA LYS A 892 15.18 -16.25 37.06
C LYS A 892 14.09 -16.29 38.14
N GLU A 893 13.56 -15.16 38.53
CA GLU A 893 12.30 -15.07 39.26
C GLU A 893 11.10 -15.18 38.30
N THR A 894 10.25 -16.12 38.60
CA THR A 894 8.97 -16.42 37.98
C THR A 894 7.88 -15.62 38.68
N LEU A 895 7.16 -14.82 37.93
CA LEU A 895 5.87 -14.24 38.38
C LEU A 895 4.74 -15.23 38.09
N THR A 896 4.10 -15.69 39.14
CA THR A 896 2.88 -16.49 39.12
C THR A 896 1.67 -15.60 38.90
N THR A 897 0.91 -15.89 37.88
CA THR A 897 -0.50 -15.44 37.74
C THR A 897 -1.40 -16.67 37.69
N PHE A 898 -2.44 -16.64 38.49
CA PHE A 898 -3.48 -17.66 38.58
C PHE A 898 -4.34 -17.67 37.29
N THR A 899 -4.58 -18.87 36.74
CA THR A 899 -5.74 -19.17 35.91
C THR A 899 -6.25 -20.56 36.22
N THR A 900 -7.55 -20.66 36.33
CA THR A 900 -8.34 -21.87 36.57
C THR A 900 -8.54 -22.67 35.27
N GLU A 901 -8.42 -23.99 35.41
CA GLU A 901 -9.08 -25.12 34.69
C GLU A 901 -9.14 -25.06 33.13
N GLY A 902 -8.82 -26.07 32.40
CA GLY A 902 -8.65 -27.52 32.64
C GLY A 902 -8.52 -28.24 31.28
N THR A 903 -8.05 -29.44 31.38
CA THR A 903 -8.07 -30.56 30.43
C THR A 903 -6.85 -30.83 29.58
N GLU A 904 -6.36 -32.03 29.89
CA GLU A 904 -5.27 -32.84 29.34
C GLU A 904 -5.24 -32.97 27.79
N MET A 905 -4.04 -33.06 27.23
CA MET A 905 -3.66 -34.19 26.36
C MET A 905 -2.13 -34.29 26.16
N LYS A 906 -1.72 -35.53 26.23
CA LYS A 906 -0.45 -36.20 26.27
C LYS A 906 0.60 -35.84 25.21
N ASN A 907 1.85 -35.93 25.68
CA ASN A 907 3.10 -36.28 25.02
C ASN A 907 3.04 -36.82 23.58
N PHE A 908 3.84 -36.22 22.68
CA PHE A 908 4.56 -37.01 21.68
C PHE A 908 5.97 -36.43 21.39
N GLY A 909 6.88 -37.37 21.19
CA GLY A 909 8.30 -37.25 21.29
C GLY A 909 9.03 -36.50 20.17
N LYS A 910 10.28 -36.26 20.42
CA LYS A 910 11.34 -35.85 19.51
C LYS A 910 11.37 -36.72 18.26
N ILE A 911 11.25 -36.11 17.06
CA ILE A 911 11.60 -36.77 15.80
C ILE A 911 12.78 -36.04 15.17
N GLN A 912 13.83 -36.82 14.94
CA GLN A 912 15.04 -36.48 14.21
C GLN A 912 14.71 -36.06 12.76
N LYS A 913 15.49 -35.13 12.23
CA LYS A 913 15.45 -34.72 10.80
C LYS A 913 15.88 -35.92 9.93
N PRO A 914 15.12 -36.30 8.91
CA PRO A 914 15.64 -37.15 7.83
C PRO A 914 16.28 -36.30 6.74
N ASN A 915 17.46 -36.76 6.30
CA ASN A 915 18.08 -36.30 5.05
C ASN A 915 17.16 -36.60 3.85
N CYS A 916 16.66 -35.55 3.21
CA CYS A 916 15.92 -35.69 1.96
C CYS A 916 16.89 -35.56 0.80
N GLN A 917 16.99 -36.60 0.01
CA GLN A 917 17.65 -36.61 -1.30
C GLN A 917 16.85 -35.79 -2.30
N ILE A 918 17.58 -35.09 -3.17
CA ILE A 918 17.13 -34.03 -4.12
C ILE A 918 16.16 -34.55 -5.24
N GLY A 919 15.78 -35.82 -5.23
CA GLY A 919 15.03 -36.42 -6.34
C GLY A 919 13.49 -36.25 -6.29
N ASP A 920 12.88 -36.26 -5.13
CA ASP A 920 11.42 -36.44 -5.01
C ASP A 920 10.58 -35.15 -4.98
N THR A 921 11.20 -34.00 -4.74
CA THR A 921 10.50 -32.72 -4.61
C THR A 921 10.16 -32.07 -5.95
N ILE A 922 10.85 -32.45 -7.02
CA ILE A 922 10.67 -31.85 -8.36
C ILE A 922 9.45 -32.44 -9.08
N PHE A 923 9.08 -33.68 -8.82
CA PHE A 923 7.95 -34.34 -9.51
C PHE A 923 6.60 -33.86 -8.99
N CYS A 924 6.48 -33.53 -7.72
CA CYS A 924 5.24 -32.99 -7.13
C CYS A 924 4.97 -31.53 -7.52
N LEU A 925 6.01 -30.68 -7.68
CA LEU A 925 5.86 -29.26 -7.99
C LEU A 925 5.41 -29.01 -9.43
N TYR A 926 5.79 -29.84 -10.41
CA TYR A 926 5.39 -29.65 -11.81
C TYR A 926 3.98 -30.17 -12.11
N PHE A 927 3.54 -31.24 -11.45
CA PHE A 927 2.16 -31.71 -11.57
C PHE A 927 1.17 -30.75 -10.88
N TYR A 928 1.60 -30.11 -9.76
CA TYR A 928 0.82 -29.10 -9.05
C TYR A 928 0.70 -27.77 -9.83
N ARG A 929 1.73 -27.42 -10.62
CA ARG A 929 1.70 -26.20 -11.45
C ARG A 929 0.77 -26.31 -12.67
N PHE A 930 0.49 -27.51 -13.12
CA PHE A 930 -0.40 -27.77 -14.27
C PHE A 930 -1.88 -27.91 -13.90
N ILE A 931 -2.19 -28.25 -12.64
CA ILE A 931 -3.56 -28.61 -12.23
C ILE A 931 -4.17 -27.64 -11.18
N LEU A 932 -3.36 -26.93 -10.39
CA LEU A 932 -3.87 -25.98 -9.36
C LEU A 932 -3.10 -24.66 -9.40
N PRO A 933 -3.76 -23.51 -9.53
CA PRO A 933 -3.13 -22.20 -9.47
C PRO A 933 -2.68 -21.89 -8.03
N ALA A 934 -1.49 -21.30 -7.90
CA ALA A 934 -0.85 -20.89 -6.63
C ALA A 934 -1.63 -19.84 -5.79
N SER A 935 -2.88 -19.54 -6.13
CA SER A 935 -3.69 -18.50 -5.48
C SER A 935 -4.68 -19.02 -4.43
N VAL A 936 -4.61 -20.29 -4.01
CA VAL A 936 -5.56 -20.86 -3.03
C VAL A 936 -5.06 -20.80 -1.57
N PHE A 937 -3.81 -20.38 -1.33
CA PHE A 937 -3.29 -20.16 0.02
C PHE A 937 -2.84 -18.70 0.22
N SER A 938 -3.76 -17.77 0.13
CA SER A 938 -3.65 -16.51 0.87
C SER A 938 -4.51 -16.64 2.13
N VAL A 939 -3.91 -17.12 3.19
CA VAL A 939 -4.42 -16.93 4.56
C VAL A 939 -4.41 -15.43 4.81
N PRO A 940 -5.51 -14.78 5.23
CA PRO A 940 -5.47 -13.39 5.61
C PRO A 940 -4.52 -13.26 6.80
N SER A 941 -3.44 -12.52 6.62
CA SER A 941 -2.56 -12.11 7.70
C SER A 941 -3.35 -11.24 8.66
N VAL A 942 -3.74 -11.80 9.80
CA VAL A 942 -4.20 -11.04 10.96
C VAL A 942 -3.05 -10.14 11.37
N VAL A 943 -3.23 -8.85 11.15
CA VAL A 943 -2.33 -7.80 11.63
C VAL A 943 -2.35 -7.83 13.15
N ARG A 944 -1.34 -8.43 13.77
CA ARG A 944 -1.03 -8.18 15.18
C ARG A 944 -0.43 -6.78 15.27
N LYS A 945 -1.18 -5.86 15.85
CA LYS A 945 -0.64 -4.62 16.38
C LYS A 945 0.38 -4.96 17.47
N PRO A 946 1.56 -4.36 17.48
CA PRO A 946 2.37 -4.34 18.70
C PRO A 946 1.74 -3.32 19.69
N LEU A 947 1.70 -3.73 20.94
CA LEU A 947 1.43 -2.87 22.10
C LEU A 947 2.49 -1.78 22.22
#